data_0c84b7026ecdb7506d3697559d312c32
#
_entry.id   0c84b7026ecdb7506d3697559d312c32
#
_cell.length_a   1.000
_cell.length_b   1.000
_cell.length_c   1.000
_cell.angle_alpha   90.00
_cell.angle_beta   90.00
_cell.angle_gamma   90.00
#
_symmetry.space_group_name_H-M   'P 1'
#
loop_
_entity.id
_entity.type
_entity.pdbx_description
1 polymer ?
#
loop_
_entity_poly.entity_id
_entity_poly.type
_entity_poly.pdbx_seq_one_letter_code
_entity_poly.pdbx_strand_id
1 'polypeptide(L)'
;MTKILKIRDLTLRDGQQSSFATRMTQQQVDRCLPYYKDAGFYAMEVWGGAVPDSVMRYLNENPWTRLETIKRAVGDVSKLTALSRGRNLFGYAPYTDEIIDGFSRNAIESGLGIMRIFDALNDVDNVKSTIKYIKQYGGIADCAVCYTVDPKYNDGEEHEKVFTDEYFLDKARQMAALGADMITIKDMSGLIPPARVAGLIKLLKKELGVVVDFHTHCTPGYGLGSVYAAIVAGVDIVDTNCWWFGGGTGAPALELVYLFCKKLGIEVGANMEAVAKINVELKDIRKELELSVFGAEKPLPKAFNPLTDETPAEVDALLDRCVKAAQEENWDELLTASQAIEAYFGFPAPNKLVQDAEIPGGMYSNMVAQLKQLGAEDILPRAMELIPPVRLAAGLPPLVTPTSQIVGAQAVNCAMDEKAGRAMYTNKSAQFVGLVKGDYGRTPVKISEDFREKICGFREERPYDTSKYQKQPNPTLEEAGGVLLAENEKEELLLELFPLVAKTYLAGIKKAAYAEKVAADPSLKKEEAIVAQPITGDTILAPLPGRVIELKVKVGDTIAVGQEVAVLEAMKMENSITSDYAGKVKQILVKEGDTVQAEGIIIEVENSKAQAGAAKRMPVTGKTIVAPLPGRVIEFKVKVGDKVALGQEVAILEAMKMENSITSDYAGYVKQILVSEGDTVQADGVLIEICDSLEATEGEATCEKCVTAADGKAVNAPLPGRVIEIKVKAGDTVTVGQEVMILEAMKMENSISSDYAGKVLGILVSEGDTVQADQPLLVIE
;
A
#
# COMPACT_ATOMS: atom_id res chain seq x y z
N MET A 1 -33.61 -34.14 5.33
CA MET A 1 -32.22 -33.96 4.84
C MET A 1 -31.52 -33.10 5.87
N THR A 2 -30.39 -33.54 6.35
CA THR A 2 -29.55 -32.75 7.26
C THR A 2 -29.15 -31.45 6.52
N LYS A 3 -29.30 -30.31 7.16
CA LYS A 3 -28.87 -29.02 6.58
C LYS A 3 -27.37 -29.00 6.50
N ILE A 4 -26.81 -28.75 5.30
CA ILE A 4 -25.37 -28.57 5.07
C ILE A 4 -25.08 -27.09 4.99
N LEU A 5 -24.24 -26.60 5.90
CA LEU A 5 -23.70 -25.23 5.84
C LEU A 5 -22.54 -25.20 4.85
N LYS A 6 -22.63 -24.40 3.81
CA LYS A 6 -21.54 -24.19 2.87
C LYS A 6 -20.48 -23.26 3.45
N ILE A 7 -19.22 -23.60 3.23
CA ILE A 7 -18.07 -22.80 3.70
C ILE A 7 -17.38 -22.18 2.49
N ARG A 8 -17.08 -20.88 2.59
CA ARG A 8 -16.09 -20.21 1.75
C ARG A 8 -14.85 -19.97 2.59
N ASP A 9 -13.74 -20.59 2.20
CA ASP A 9 -12.45 -20.33 2.83
C ASP A 9 -11.83 -19.05 2.28
N LEU A 10 -11.39 -18.16 3.17
CA LEU A 10 -10.77 -16.88 2.83
C LEU A 10 -9.27 -16.84 3.09
N THR A 11 -8.69 -17.92 3.59
CA THR A 11 -7.32 -17.98 4.14
C THR A 11 -6.27 -17.46 3.14
N LEU A 12 -6.37 -17.89 1.86
CA LEU A 12 -5.38 -17.57 0.82
C LEU A 12 -5.53 -16.17 0.20
N ARG A 13 -6.59 -15.45 0.50
CA ARG A 13 -6.78 -14.07 0.03
C ARG A 13 -7.00 -13.10 1.18
N ASP A 14 -8.21 -13.09 1.77
CA ASP A 14 -8.60 -12.11 2.78
C ASP A 14 -7.84 -12.31 4.10
N GLY A 15 -7.69 -13.55 4.54
CA GLY A 15 -6.97 -13.89 5.76
C GLY A 15 -5.52 -13.39 5.74
N GLN A 16 -4.78 -13.71 4.66
CA GLN A 16 -3.39 -13.25 4.51
C GLN A 16 -3.29 -11.76 4.20
N GLN A 17 -4.27 -11.18 3.50
CA GLN A 17 -4.30 -9.74 3.24
C GLN A 17 -4.50 -8.95 4.54
N SER A 18 -5.45 -9.36 5.37
CA SER A 18 -5.86 -8.65 6.58
C SER A 18 -4.87 -8.83 7.73
N SER A 19 -4.16 -9.95 7.79
CA SER A 19 -3.25 -10.30 8.89
C SER A 19 -1.77 -10.09 8.56
N PHE A 20 -1.36 -10.23 7.28
CA PHE A 20 0.05 -10.25 6.84
C PHE A 20 0.33 -9.35 5.64
N ALA A 21 -0.43 -8.28 5.46
CA ALA A 21 -0.24 -7.27 4.42
C ALA A 21 -0.07 -7.84 3.00
N THR A 22 -0.72 -8.98 2.71
CA THR A 22 -0.68 -9.66 1.40
C THR A 22 0.73 -10.12 1.00
N ARG A 23 1.50 -10.68 1.95
CA ARG A 23 2.90 -11.10 1.72
C ARG A 23 3.10 -12.61 1.55
N MET A 24 2.02 -13.41 1.52
CA MET A 24 2.12 -14.85 1.30
C MET A 24 2.60 -15.16 -0.12
N THR A 25 3.76 -15.82 -0.22
CA THR A 25 4.38 -16.18 -1.51
C THR A 25 3.66 -17.34 -2.20
N GLN A 26 3.88 -17.50 -3.51
CA GLN A 26 3.38 -18.68 -4.24
C GLN A 26 3.91 -19.99 -3.64
N GLN A 27 5.18 -20.01 -3.24
CA GLN A 27 5.78 -21.20 -2.61
C GLN A 27 5.05 -21.58 -1.30
N GLN A 28 4.65 -20.61 -0.49
CA GLN A 28 3.86 -20.87 0.73
C GLN A 28 2.45 -21.35 0.39
N VAL A 29 1.82 -20.79 -0.64
CA VAL A 29 0.52 -21.28 -1.15
C VAL A 29 0.65 -22.73 -1.61
N ASP A 30 1.68 -23.06 -2.39
CA ASP A 30 1.90 -24.40 -2.95
C ASP A 30 2.05 -25.48 -1.88
N ARG A 31 2.58 -25.16 -0.70
CA ARG A 31 2.66 -26.07 0.45
C ARG A 31 1.27 -26.53 0.93
N CYS A 32 0.26 -25.67 0.84
CA CYS A 32 -1.10 -25.96 1.28
C CYS A 32 -1.94 -26.66 0.20
N LEU A 33 -1.68 -26.41 -1.10
CA LEU A 33 -2.53 -26.84 -2.20
C LEU A 33 -2.79 -28.38 -2.24
N PRO A 34 -1.83 -29.27 -1.91
CA PRO A 34 -2.09 -30.71 -1.88
C PRO A 34 -3.25 -31.12 -0.96
N TYR A 35 -3.50 -30.35 0.08
CA TYR A 35 -4.57 -30.60 1.05
C TYR A 35 -5.86 -29.86 0.70
N TYR A 36 -5.77 -28.68 0.06
CA TYR A 36 -6.94 -27.92 -0.39
C TYR A 36 -7.79 -28.66 -1.41
N LYS A 37 -7.18 -29.48 -2.29
CA LYS A 37 -7.91 -30.33 -3.23
C LYS A 37 -8.84 -31.35 -2.55
N ASP A 38 -8.56 -31.71 -1.29
CA ASP A 38 -9.34 -32.68 -0.52
C ASP A 38 -10.29 -32.00 0.49
N ALA A 39 -10.18 -30.66 0.66
CA ALA A 39 -10.93 -29.91 1.67
C ALA A 39 -12.42 -29.76 1.34
N GLY A 40 -12.79 -29.80 0.05
CA GLY A 40 -14.19 -29.80 -0.39
C GLY A 40 -14.97 -28.55 -0.01
N PHE A 41 -14.31 -27.38 0.12
CA PHE A 41 -15.00 -26.13 0.34
C PHE A 41 -15.97 -25.79 -0.79
N TYR A 42 -17.08 -25.17 -0.48
CA TYR A 42 -17.97 -24.65 -1.51
C TYR A 42 -17.24 -23.67 -2.43
N ALA A 43 -16.46 -22.77 -1.81
CA ALA A 43 -15.62 -21.84 -2.52
C ALA A 43 -14.33 -21.53 -1.73
N MET A 44 -13.31 -21.05 -2.45
CA MET A 44 -12.05 -20.55 -1.88
C MET A 44 -11.79 -19.15 -2.45
N GLU A 45 -11.65 -18.15 -1.62
CA GLU A 45 -11.25 -16.83 -2.07
C GLU A 45 -9.72 -16.78 -2.15
N VAL A 46 -9.21 -16.65 -3.36
CA VAL A 46 -7.78 -16.80 -3.67
C VAL A 46 -7.18 -15.61 -4.42
N TRP A 47 -8.02 -14.74 -4.96
CA TRP A 47 -7.61 -13.69 -5.88
C TRP A 47 -8.42 -12.40 -5.68
N GLY A 48 -7.96 -11.29 -6.33
CA GLY A 48 -8.59 -9.98 -6.17
C GLY A 48 -8.14 -9.21 -4.92
N GLY A 49 -8.84 -8.16 -4.57
CA GLY A 49 -8.43 -7.25 -3.50
C GLY A 49 -7.04 -6.67 -3.78
N ALA A 50 -6.12 -6.78 -2.81
CA ALA A 50 -4.74 -6.30 -2.96
C ALA A 50 -3.77 -7.37 -3.49
N VAL A 51 -4.21 -8.63 -3.70
CA VAL A 51 -3.30 -9.72 -4.10
C VAL A 51 -2.57 -9.41 -5.41
N PRO A 52 -3.23 -9.01 -6.52
CA PRO A 52 -2.53 -8.78 -7.78
C PRO A 52 -1.46 -7.68 -7.70
N ASP A 53 -1.75 -6.57 -7.07
CA ASP A 53 -0.77 -5.49 -6.85
C ASP A 53 0.40 -5.97 -5.98
N SER A 54 0.09 -6.58 -4.84
CA SER A 54 1.10 -6.95 -3.84
C SER A 54 2.04 -8.05 -4.32
N VAL A 55 1.56 -9.04 -5.08
CA VAL A 55 2.43 -10.12 -5.58
C VAL A 55 3.40 -9.61 -6.65
N MET A 56 2.99 -8.67 -7.49
CA MET A 56 3.90 -8.01 -8.43
C MET A 56 4.89 -7.09 -7.71
N ARG A 57 4.38 -6.22 -6.84
CA ARG A 57 5.16 -5.15 -6.18
C ARG A 57 6.21 -5.67 -5.20
N TYR A 58 5.88 -6.69 -4.43
CA TYR A 58 6.70 -7.12 -3.29
C TYR A 58 7.26 -8.53 -3.42
N LEU A 59 6.61 -9.39 -4.20
CA LEU A 59 7.01 -10.79 -4.33
C LEU A 59 7.60 -11.10 -5.70
N ASN A 60 7.52 -10.18 -6.65
CA ASN A 60 7.95 -10.36 -8.05
C ASN A 60 7.29 -11.60 -8.69
N GLU A 61 6.00 -11.82 -8.42
CA GLU A 61 5.22 -12.96 -8.90
C GLU A 61 4.09 -12.52 -9.84
N ASN A 62 3.73 -13.40 -10.79
CA ASN A 62 2.63 -13.14 -11.73
C ASN A 62 1.28 -13.47 -11.10
N PRO A 63 0.34 -12.50 -10.96
CA PRO A 63 -0.96 -12.75 -10.34
C PRO A 63 -1.85 -13.71 -11.15
N TRP A 64 -1.76 -13.75 -12.48
CA TRP A 64 -2.50 -14.68 -13.32
C TRP A 64 -2.00 -16.12 -13.11
N THR A 65 -0.69 -16.31 -13.12
CA THR A 65 -0.07 -17.62 -12.88
C THR A 65 -0.46 -18.16 -11.51
N ARG A 66 -0.57 -17.30 -10.48
CA ARG A 66 -1.06 -17.68 -9.16
C ARG A 66 -2.46 -18.31 -9.21
N LEU A 67 -3.41 -17.63 -9.88
CA LEU A 67 -4.77 -18.12 -10.05
C LEU A 67 -4.80 -19.47 -10.79
N GLU A 68 -4.08 -19.56 -11.91
CA GLU A 68 -4.00 -20.77 -12.74
C GLU A 68 -3.36 -21.95 -12.01
N THR A 69 -2.33 -21.69 -11.19
CA THR A 69 -1.65 -22.71 -10.39
C THR A 69 -2.58 -23.29 -9.32
N ILE A 70 -3.30 -22.41 -8.60
CA ILE A 70 -4.30 -22.84 -7.63
C ILE A 70 -5.41 -23.66 -8.33
N LYS A 71 -5.93 -23.16 -9.46
CA LYS A 71 -6.96 -23.88 -10.24
C LYS A 71 -6.50 -25.26 -10.67
N ARG A 72 -5.28 -25.37 -11.18
CA ARG A 72 -4.70 -26.65 -11.59
C ARG A 72 -4.58 -27.64 -10.45
N ALA A 73 -4.22 -27.17 -9.26
CA ALA A 73 -4.05 -28.01 -8.09
C ALA A 73 -5.38 -28.45 -7.46
N VAL A 74 -6.34 -27.52 -7.34
CA VAL A 74 -7.63 -27.76 -6.67
C VAL A 74 -8.66 -28.40 -7.62
N GLY A 75 -8.56 -28.13 -8.93
CA GLY A 75 -9.53 -28.65 -9.91
C GLY A 75 -10.92 -28.02 -9.75
N ASP A 76 -11.93 -28.87 -9.76
CA ASP A 76 -13.34 -28.47 -9.63
C ASP A 76 -13.93 -28.81 -8.25
N VAL A 77 -13.10 -29.23 -7.29
CA VAL A 77 -13.54 -29.59 -5.93
C VAL A 77 -14.09 -28.37 -5.20
N SER A 78 -13.43 -27.22 -5.37
CA SER A 78 -13.86 -25.93 -4.82
C SER A 78 -13.91 -24.87 -5.91
N LYS A 79 -14.90 -23.96 -5.86
CA LYS A 79 -14.96 -22.83 -6.78
C LYS A 79 -13.97 -21.76 -6.34
N LEU A 80 -13.05 -21.35 -7.21
CA LEU A 80 -12.17 -20.22 -6.91
C LEU A 80 -12.94 -18.91 -6.97
N THR A 81 -12.72 -18.04 -5.99
CA THR A 81 -13.37 -16.74 -5.87
C THR A 81 -12.34 -15.62 -5.91
N ALA A 82 -12.71 -14.51 -6.54
CA ALA A 82 -11.98 -13.24 -6.48
C ALA A 82 -12.90 -12.13 -5.96
N LEU A 83 -12.30 -11.15 -5.26
CA LEU A 83 -12.98 -9.93 -4.82
C LEU A 83 -12.74 -8.79 -5.83
N SER A 84 -13.82 -8.21 -6.37
CA SER A 84 -13.81 -7.13 -7.34
C SER A 84 -14.64 -5.92 -6.90
N ARG A 85 -14.17 -4.70 -7.21
CA ARG A 85 -14.85 -3.43 -6.92
C ARG A 85 -15.71 -2.97 -8.11
N GLY A 86 -16.68 -3.79 -8.51
CA GLY A 86 -17.56 -3.44 -9.62
C GLY A 86 -16.80 -2.98 -10.86
N ARG A 87 -17.13 -1.79 -11.38
CA ARG A 87 -16.49 -1.19 -12.57
C ARG A 87 -15.00 -0.89 -12.38
N ASN A 88 -14.54 -0.72 -11.14
CA ASN A 88 -13.13 -0.49 -10.84
C ASN A 88 -12.29 -1.77 -10.80
N LEU A 89 -12.89 -2.95 -10.95
CA LEU A 89 -12.23 -4.25 -10.89
C LEU A 89 -11.30 -4.36 -9.66
N PHE A 90 -9.99 -4.43 -9.86
CA PHE A 90 -9.00 -4.44 -8.78
C PHE A 90 -8.31 -3.07 -8.60
N GLY A 91 -8.53 -2.14 -9.54
CA GLY A 91 -7.98 -0.78 -9.50
C GLY A 91 -8.81 0.19 -8.65
N TYR A 92 -8.49 1.46 -8.78
CA TYR A 92 -9.10 2.56 -8.02
C TYR A 92 -9.92 3.52 -8.88
N ALA A 93 -9.82 3.42 -10.20
CA ALA A 93 -10.58 4.22 -11.16
C ALA A 93 -11.59 3.35 -11.95
N PRO A 94 -12.71 3.92 -12.41
CA PRO A 94 -13.67 3.19 -13.23
C PRO A 94 -13.09 2.85 -14.61
N TYR A 95 -13.24 1.60 -15.06
CA TYR A 95 -12.83 1.14 -16.38
C TYR A 95 -13.97 1.14 -17.40
N THR A 96 -13.58 1.11 -18.68
CA THR A 96 -14.53 0.94 -19.79
C THR A 96 -15.11 -0.47 -19.82
N ASP A 97 -16.25 -0.63 -20.49
CA ASP A 97 -16.85 -1.95 -20.67
C ASP A 97 -15.95 -2.92 -21.44
N GLU A 98 -15.08 -2.43 -22.36
CA GLU A 98 -14.09 -3.22 -23.08
C GLU A 98 -13.08 -3.87 -22.12
N ILE A 99 -12.53 -3.10 -21.18
CA ILE A 99 -11.58 -3.62 -20.18
C ILE A 99 -12.27 -4.61 -19.23
N ILE A 100 -13.50 -4.31 -18.80
CA ILE A 100 -14.25 -5.21 -17.91
C ILE A 100 -14.59 -6.52 -18.61
N ASP A 101 -14.93 -6.47 -19.89
CA ASP A 101 -15.20 -7.65 -20.73
C ASP A 101 -13.96 -8.54 -20.87
N GLY A 102 -12.84 -7.96 -21.35
CA GLY A 102 -11.57 -8.67 -21.48
C GLY A 102 -11.07 -9.25 -20.16
N PHE A 103 -11.17 -8.47 -19.08
CA PHE A 103 -10.79 -8.93 -17.75
C PHE A 103 -11.65 -10.11 -17.28
N SER A 104 -12.98 -10.01 -17.42
CA SER A 104 -13.92 -11.05 -16.98
C SER A 104 -13.71 -12.36 -17.75
N ARG A 105 -13.49 -12.27 -19.07
CA ARG A 105 -13.16 -13.42 -19.91
C ARG A 105 -11.88 -14.11 -19.46
N ASN A 106 -10.78 -13.36 -19.35
CA ASN A 106 -9.49 -13.91 -18.95
C ASN A 106 -9.53 -14.50 -17.52
N ALA A 107 -10.27 -13.89 -16.59
CA ALA A 107 -10.41 -14.39 -15.22
C ALA A 107 -11.12 -15.76 -15.20
N ILE A 108 -12.23 -15.89 -15.92
CA ILE A 108 -12.99 -17.16 -15.99
C ILE A 108 -12.16 -18.24 -16.71
N GLU A 109 -11.51 -17.92 -17.83
CA GLU A 109 -10.63 -18.84 -18.57
C GLU A 109 -9.42 -19.29 -17.71
N SER A 110 -8.91 -18.42 -16.82
CA SER A 110 -7.85 -18.77 -15.87
C SER A 110 -8.35 -19.61 -14.69
N GLY A 111 -9.64 -19.93 -14.62
CA GLY A 111 -10.23 -20.86 -13.66
C GLY A 111 -11.02 -20.22 -12.53
N LEU A 112 -11.32 -18.93 -12.61
CA LEU A 112 -12.22 -18.28 -11.64
C LEU A 112 -13.64 -18.84 -11.82
N GLY A 113 -14.26 -19.27 -10.70
CA GLY A 113 -15.64 -19.78 -10.70
C GLY A 113 -16.67 -18.77 -10.21
N ILE A 114 -16.27 -17.91 -9.28
CA ILE A 114 -17.12 -16.91 -8.65
C ILE A 114 -16.39 -15.57 -8.63
N MET A 115 -17.06 -14.51 -9.10
CA MET A 115 -16.61 -13.15 -8.85
C MET A 115 -17.48 -12.55 -7.75
N ARG A 116 -16.86 -12.21 -6.60
CA ARG A 116 -17.51 -11.41 -5.56
C ARG A 116 -17.39 -9.95 -5.95
N ILE A 117 -18.52 -9.32 -6.24
CA ILE A 117 -18.61 -7.98 -6.81
C ILE A 117 -19.22 -7.06 -5.75
N PHE A 118 -18.50 -6.03 -5.35
CA PHE A 118 -19.04 -4.99 -4.48
C PHE A 118 -18.78 -3.60 -5.06
N ASP A 119 -19.55 -2.63 -4.62
CA ASP A 119 -19.23 -1.22 -4.81
C ASP A 119 -19.06 -0.54 -3.46
N ALA A 120 -18.02 0.30 -3.35
CA ALA A 120 -17.67 0.94 -2.08
C ALA A 120 -18.73 1.94 -1.57
N LEU A 121 -19.62 2.43 -2.46
CA LEU A 121 -20.74 3.32 -2.13
C LEU A 121 -22.08 2.59 -2.07
N ASN A 122 -22.11 1.28 -2.35
CA ASN A 122 -23.32 0.53 -2.65
C ASN A 122 -24.11 1.13 -3.85
N ASP A 123 -23.39 1.76 -4.81
CA ASP A 123 -24.01 2.22 -6.05
C ASP A 123 -24.15 1.05 -7.02
N VAL A 124 -25.39 0.61 -7.20
CA VAL A 124 -25.71 -0.56 -8.04
C VAL A 124 -25.38 -0.34 -9.52
N ASP A 125 -25.30 0.90 -9.99
CA ASP A 125 -24.90 1.19 -11.36
C ASP A 125 -23.44 0.78 -11.65
N ASN A 126 -22.57 0.83 -10.65
CA ASN A 126 -21.16 0.44 -10.77
C ASN A 126 -20.94 -1.07 -10.92
N VAL A 127 -21.88 -1.92 -10.53
CA VAL A 127 -21.73 -3.39 -10.61
C VAL A 127 -22.30 -4.01 -11.87
N LYS A 128 -23.13 -3.27 -12.65
CA LYS A 128 -23.86 -3.76 -13.82
C LYS A 128 -23.00 -4.46 -14.86
N SER A 129 -21.92 -3.79 -15.30
CA SER A 129 -21.05 -4.32 -16.33
C SER A 129 -20.31 -5.58 -15.88
N THR A 130 -19.84 -5.60 -14.63
CA THR A 130 -19.13 -6.77 -14.09
C THR A 130 -20.08 -7.97 -13.95
N ILE A 131 -21.31 -7.78 -13.47
CA ILE A 131 -22.33 -8.86 -13.43
C ILE A 131 -22.56 -9.40 -14.84
N LYS A 132 -22.81 -8.51 -15.81
CA LYS A 132 -23.06 -8.87 -17.22
C LYS A 132 -21.96 -9.76 -17.77
N TYR A 133 -20.70 -9.33 -17.68
CA TYR A 133 -19.61 -10.01 -18.35
C TYR A 133 -19.17 -11.28 -17.61
N ILE A 134 -19.22 -11.32 -16.28
CA ILE A 134 -18.96 -12.56 -15.54
C ILE A 134 -19.96 -13.65 -15.94
N LYS A 135 -21.25 -13.30 -16.00
CA LYS A 135 -22.28 -14.25 -16.42
C LYS A 135 -22.17 -14.65 -17.89
N GLN A 136 -21.78 -13.72 -18.77
CA GLN A 136 -21.55 -14.00 -20.18
C GLN A 136 -20.54 -15.11 -20.41
N TYR A 137 -19.49 -15.17 -19.58
CA TYR A 137 -18.43 -16.19 -19.65
C TYR A 137 -18.67 -17.41 -18.74
N GLY A 138 -19.87 -17.53 -18.15
CA GLY A 138 -20.29 -18.71 -17.37
C GLY A 138 -19.84 -18.69 -15.92
N GLY A 139 -19.32 -17.57 -15.41
CA GLY A 139 -19.01 -17.39 -14.01
C GLY A 139 -20.25 -17.09 -13.17
N ILE A 140 -20.12 -17.23 -11.87
CA ILE A 140 -21.14 -16.93 -10.86
C ILE A 140 -20.90 -15.49 -10.38
N ALA A 141 -21.95 -14.66 -10.43
CA ALA A 141 -21.94 -13.29 -9.92
C ALA A 141 -22.43 -13.28 -8.46
N ASP A 142 -21.49 -13.16 -7.53
CA ASP A 142 -21.75 -12.97 -6.10
C ASP A 142 -21.72 -11.47 -5.78
N CYS A 143 -22.89 -10.85 -5.61
CA CYS A 143 -22.97 -9.42 -5.37
C CYS A 143 -23.01 -9.13 -3.87
N ALA A 144 -22.09 -8.30 -3.40
CA ALA A 144 -21.96 -7.98 -2.00
C ALA A 144 -22.52 -6.60 -1.68
N VAL A 145 -23.46 -6.55 -0.74
CA VAL A 145 -23.93 -5.32 -0.13
C VAL A 145 -23.01 -4.99 1.03
N CYS A 146 -22.31 -3.85 0.94
CA CYS A 146 -21.39 -3.40 1.97
C CYS A 146 -22.17 -2.96 3.21
N TYR A 147 -22.01 -3.70 4.30
CA TYR A 147 -22.60 -3.32 5.57
C TYR A 147 -21.84 -2.15 6.20
N THR A 148 -22.59 -1.23 6.77
CA THR A 148 -22.06 -0.11 7.54
C THR A 148 -23.15 0.38 8.51
N VAL A 149 -22.78 1.29 9.39
CA VAL A 149 -23.68 1.89 10.40
C VAL A 149 -23.73 3.40 10.24
N ASP A 150 -24.81 4.00 10.70
CA ASP A 150 -24.88 5.46 10.83
C ASP A 150 -23.88 5.91 11.87
N PRO A 151 -23.12 7.01 11.63
CA PRO A 151 -22.15 7.51 12.60
C PRO A 151 -22.81 7.91 13.91
N LYS A 152 -22.07 7.80 15.01
CA LYS A 152 -22.47 8.39 16.28
C LYS A 152 -22.21 9.89 16.22
N TYR A 153 -23.28 10.67 16.20
CA TYR A 153 -23.21 12.12 16.25
C TYR A 153 -23.15 12.57 17.72
N ASN A 154 -22.20 13.47 18.04
CA ASN A 154 -22.04 14.03 19.39
C ASN A 154 -22.55 15.48 19.46
N ASP A 155 -23.47 15.86 18.57
CA ASP A 155 -24.03 17.20 18.45
C ASP A 155 -25.33 17.42 19.23
N GLY A 156 -25.88 16.33 19.81
CA GLY A 156 -27.12 16.37 20.57
C GLY A 156 -28.40 16.45 19.72
N GLU A 157 -28.28 16.34 18.39
CA GLU A 157 -29.39 16.31 17.45
C GLU A 157 -29.80 14.89 17.11
N GLU A 158 -31.07 14.70 16.74
CA GLU A 158 -31.60 13.42 16.24
C GLU A 158 -31.44 13.39 14.72
N HIS A 159 -30.59 12.48 14.22
CA HIS A 159 -30.35 12.30 12.78
C HIS A 159 -31.19 11.14 12.22
N GLU A 160 -31.70 11.32 11.00
CA GLU A 160 -32.39 10.26 10.28
C GLU A 160 -31.44 9.10 9.99
N LYS A 161 -31.89 7.86 10.29
CA LYS A 161 -31.12 6.65 10.02
C LYS A 161 -31.17 6.33 8.52
N VAL A 162 -29.98 6.23 7.93
CA VAL A 162 -29.80 5.90 6.51
C VAL A 162 -29.66 4.39 6.33
N PHE A 163 -28.82 3.73 7.15
CA PHE A 163 -28.47 2.32 6.97
C PHE A 163 -29.47 1.39 7.70
N THR A 164 -30.72 1.46 7.26
CA THR A 164 -31.84 0.63 7.76
C THR A 164 -31.86 -0.75 7.11
N ASP A 165 -32.69 -1.67 7.59
CA ASP A 165 -32.89 -2.98 6.95
C ASP A 165 -33.41 -2.83 5.53
N GLU A 166 -34.33 -1.86 5.29
CA GLU A 166 -34.87 -1.59 3.95
C GLU A 166 -33.79 -1.07 3.00
N TYR A 167 -32.82 -0.25 3.48
CA TYR A 167 -31.70 0.17 2.66
C TYR A 167 -30.90 -1.03 2.12
N PHE A 168 -30.52 -1.97 2.99
CA PHE A 168 -29.77 -3.15 2.59
C PHE A 168 -30.60 -4.09 1.70
N LEU A 169 -31.85 -4.28 2.01
CA LEU A 169 -32.78 -5.06 1.20
C LEU A 169 -32.96 -4.46 -0.20
N ASP A 170 -33.15 -3.14 -0.30
CA ASP A 170 -33.30 -2.46 -1.58
C ASP A 170 -32.04 -2.62 -2.47
N LYS A 171 -30.84 -2.44 -1.91
CA LYS A 171 -29.60 -2.67 -2.65
C LYS A 171 -29.47 -4.13 -3.12
N ALA A 172 -29.77 -5.08 -2.24
CA ALA A 172 -29.75 -6.51 -2.58
C ALA A 172 -30.79 -6.86 -3.66
N ARG A 173 -31.98 -6.28 -3.59
CA ARG A 173 -33.06 -6.47 -4.59
C ARG A 173 -32.64 -5.93 -5.97
N GLN A 174 -32.04 -4.75 -6.01
CA GLN A 174 -31.53 -4.16 -7.25
C GLN A 174 -30.42 -5.04 -7.87
N MET A 175 -29.46 -5.53 -7.08
CA MET A 175 -28.42 -6.44 -7.54
C MET A 175 -28.98 -7.77 -8.03
N ALA A 176 -29.95 -8.36 -7.33
CA ALA A 176 -30.65 -9.57 -7.76
C ALA A 176 -31.40 -9.37 -9.09
N ALA A 177 -32.04 -8.20 -9.28
CA ALA A 177 -32.71 -7.84 -10.52
C ALA A 177 -31.74 -7.68 -11.71
N LEU A 178 -30.49 -7.34 -11.46
CA LEU A 178 -29.42 -7.32 -12.48
C LEU A 178 -28.87 -8.72 -12.81
N GLY A 179 -29.33 -9.76 -12.12
CA GLY A 179 -28.95 -11.14 -12.36
C GLY A 179 -27.86 -11.69 -11.45
N ALA A 180 -27.64 -11.09 -10.28
CA ALA A 180 -26.78 -11.70 -9.26
C ALA A 180 -27.27 -13.11 -8.90
N ASP A 181 -26.36 -14.06 -8.84
CA ASP A 181 -26.66 -15.47 -8.49
C ASP A 181 -26.72 -15.67 -6.98
N MET A 182 -26.04 -14.81 -6.22
CA MET A 182 -26.06 -14.79 -4.76
C MET A 182 -25.84 -13.37 -4.24
N ILE A 183 -26.25 -13.15 -2.99
CA ILE A 183 -26.06 -11.88 -2.27
C ILE A 183 -25.22 -12.15 -1.03
N THR A 184 -24.12 -11.42 -0.90
CA THR A 184 -23.28 -11.41 0.31
C THR A 184 -23.61 -10.20 1.16
N ILE A 185 -23.89 -10.39 2.46
CA ILE A 185 -23.79 -9.31 3.45
C ILE A 185 -22.30 -9.17 3.76
N LYS A 186 -21.70 -8.05 3.32
CA LYS A 186 -20.24 -7.82 3.45
C LYS A 186 -19.94 -6.83 4.56
N ASP A 187 -19.62 -7.36 5.74
CA ASP A 187 -19.21 -6.59 6.92
C ASP A 187 -17.69 -6.59 7.09
N MET A 188 -17.01 -5.84 6.25
CA MET A 188 -15.54 -5.75 6.27
C MET A 188 -15.00 -5.07 7.55
N SER A 189 -15.82 -4.26 8.20
CA SER A 189 -15.44 -3.57 9.45
C SER A 189 -15.68 -4.44 10.69
N GLY A 190 -16.42 -5.54 10.56
CA GLY A 190 -16.80 -6.43 11.67
C GLY A 190 -17.80 -5.80 12.63
N LEU A 191 -18.64 -4.86 12.18
CA LEU A 191 -19.51 -4.02 13.02
C LEU A 191 -20.92 -4.56 13.18
N ILE A 192 -21.30 -5.59 12.41
CA ILE A 192 -22.65 -6.13 12.49
C ILE A 192 -22.83 -6.99 13.74
N PRO A 193 -23.71 -6.63 14.69
CA PRO A 193 -23.94 -7.45 15.87
C PRO A 193 -24.86 -8.65 15.56
N PRO A 194 -24.87 -9.70 16.40
CA PRO A 194 -25.64 -10.92 16.21
C PRO A 194 -27.12 -10.70 15.91
N ALA A 195 -27.79 -9.81 16.66
CA ALA A 195 -29.20 -9.47 16.46
C ALA A 195 -29.46 -8.94 15.04
N ARG A 196 -28.60 -8.05 14.59
CA ARG A 196 -28.75 -7.37 13.30
C ARG A 196 -28.56 -8.32 12.12
N VAL A 197 -27.52 -9.14 12.17
CA VAL A 197 -27.27 -10.11 11.08
C VAL A 197 -28.38 -11.15 11.00
N ALA A 198 -28.87 -11.64 12.14
CA ALA A 198 -29.99 -12.60 12.16
C ALA A 198 -31.25 -12.01 11.49
N GLY A 199 -31.57 -10.75 11.80
CA GLY A 199 -32.70 -10.03 11.18
C GLY A 199 -32.50 -9.87 9.67
N LEU A 200 -31.35 -9.37 9.22
CA LEU A 200 -31.06 -9.17 7.80
C LEU A 200 -31.08 -10.46 6.99
N ILE A 201 -30.48 -11.55 7.50
CA ILE A 201 -30.52 -12.84 6.79
C ILE A 201 -31.95 -13.36 6.64
N LYS A 202 -32.73 -13.35 7.72
CA LYS A 202 -34.15 -13.74 7.66
C LYS A 202 -34.91 -12.91 6.62
N LEU A 203 -34.66 -11.59 6.59
CA LEU A 203 -35.31 -10.66 5.65
C LEU A 203 -34.91 -10.96 4.19
N LEU A 204 -33.60 -11.04 3.90
CA LEU A 204 -33.11 -11.32 2.55
C LEU A 204 -33.56 -12.67 2.02
N LYS A 205 -33.53 -13.72 2.86
CA LYS A 205 -33.98 -15.06 2.49
C LYS A 205 -35.48 -15.08 2.17
N LYS A 206 -36.29 -14.33 2.93
CA LYS A 206 -37.73 -14.22 2.70
C LYS A 206 -38.07 -13.48 1.40
N GLU A 207 -37.36 -12.37 1.12
CA GLU A 207 -37.76 -11.42 0.06
C GLU A 207 -37.10 -11.73 -1.30
N LEU A 208 -35.94 -12.34 -1.35
CA LEU A 208 -35.15 -12.43 -2.60
C LEU A 208 -35.12 -13.84 -3.21
N GLY A 209 -35.21 -14.90 -2.41
CA GLY A 209 -35.12 -16.28 -2.91
C GLY A 209 -33.77 -16.66 -3.53
N VAL A 210 -32.73 -15.86 -3.32
CA VAL A 210 -31.35 -16.12 -3.77
C VAL A 210 -30.51 -16.74 -2.66
N VAL A 211 -29.35 -17.27 -3.03
CA VAL A 211 -28.34 -17.73 -2.06
C VAL A 211 -27.81 -16.54 -1.28
N VAL A 212 -27.79 -16.65 0.04
CA VAL A 212 -27.27 -15.61 0.95
C VAL A 212 -25.97 -16.07 1.58
N ASP A 213 -24.94 -15.24 1.46
CA ASP A 213 -23.62 -15.44 2.06
C ASP A 213 -23.36 -14.36 3.13
N PHE A 214 -22.58 -14.69 4.14
CA PHE A 214 -22.20 -13.76 5.19
C PHE A 214 -20.70 -13.70 5.41
N HIS A 215 -20.16 -12.48 5.24
CA HIS A 215 -18.76 -12.12 5.43
C HIS A 215 -18.62 -11.13 6.56
N THR A 216 -17.77 -11.40 7.55
CA THR A 216 -17.44 -10.46 8.62
C THR A 216 -16.00 -10.65 9.11
N HIS A 217 -15.49 -9.64 9.84
CA HIS A 217 -14.18 -9.65 10.51
C HIS A 217 -14.35 -9.63 12.04
N CYS A 218 -13.30 -10.01 12.78
CA CYS A 218 -13.38 -10.15 14.24
C CYS A 218 -12.82 -8.95 15.02
N THR A 219 -12.28 -7.90 14.37
CA THR A 219 -11.57 -6.81 15.05
C THR A 219 -12.38 -6.15 16.16
N PRO A 220 -13.66 -5.75 15.97
CA PRO A 220 -14.48 -5.17 17.04
C PRO A 220 -15.04 -6.17 18.04
N GLY A 221 -14.87 -7.49 17.77
CA GLY A 221 -15.32 -8.57 18.65
C GLY A 221 -16.70 -9.13 18.37
N TYR A 222 -17.40 -8.73 17.29
CA TYR A 222 -18.70 -9.31 16.94
C TYR A 222 -18.61 -10.57 16.08
N GLY A 223 -17.52 -10.76 15.34
CA GLY A 223 -17.39 -11.70 14.20
C GLY A 223 -17.90 -13.10 14.49
N LEU A 224 -17.38 -13.81 15.50
CA LEU A 224 -17.77 -15.19 15.78
C LEU A 224 -19.25 -15.30 16.22
N GLY A 225 -19.70 -14.41 17.12
CA GLY A 225 -21.08 -14.36 17.57
C GLY A 225 -22.06 -14.06 16.44
N SER A 226 -21.69 -13.18 15.51
CA SER A 226 -22.50 -12.85 14.33
C SER A 226 -22.56 -13.98 13.32
N VAL A 227 -21.47 -14.75 13.13
CA VAL A 227 -21.51 -15.98 12.31
C VAL A 227 -22.42 -17.02 12.93
N TYR A 228 -22.40 -17.22 14.25
CA TYR A 228 -23.29 -18.13 14.95
C TYR A 228 -24.77 -17.71 14.77
N ALA A 229 -25.07 -16.41 14.92
CA ALA A 229 -26.39 -15.88 14.68
C ALA A 229 -26.85 -16.04 13.22
N ALA A 230 -25.96 -15.83 12.27
CA ALA A 230 -26.21 -16.05 10.84
C ALA A 230 -26.60 -17.52 10.53
N ILE A 231 -25.88 -18.48 11.14
CA ILE A 231 -26.15 -19.92 10.95
C ILE A 231 -27.55 -20.28 11.42
N VAL A 232 -27.95 -19.83 12.61
CA VAL A 232 -29.31 -20.12 13.13
C VAL A 232 -30.38 -19.36 12.38
N ALA A 233 -30.08 -18.19 11.84
CA ALA A 233 -30.99 -17.42 10.99
C ALA A 233 -31.17 -18.03 9.59
N GLY A 234 -30.38 -19.02 9.22
CA GLY A 234 -30.57 -19.77 7.99
C GLY A 234 -29.71 -19.36 6.81
N VAL A 235 -28.57 -18.71 7.03
CA VAL A 235 -27.58 -18.41 5.99
C VAL A 235 -27.23 -19.66 5.17
N ASP A 236 -26.88 -19.49 3.90
CA ASP A 236 -26.51 -20.60 3.02
C ASP A 236 -24.99 -20.83 3.03
N ILE A 237 -24.22 -19.75 3.12
CA ILE A 237 -22.75 -19.76 3.08
C ILE A 237 -22.23 -18.85 4.17
N VAL A 238 -21.13 -19.23 4.82
CA VAL A 238 -20.38 -18.36 5.71
C VAL A 238 -18.93 -18.32 5.28
N ASP A 239 -18.33 -17.16 5.43
CA ASP A 239 -16.93 -16.90 5.21
C ASP A 239 -16.13 -17.20 6.47
N THR A 240 -15.04 -17.99 6.33
CA THR A 240 -14.18 -18.38 7.45
C THR A 240 -12.72 -18.38 7.03
N ASN A 241 -11.82 -18.33 8.01
CA ASN A 241 -10.41 -18.66 7.83
C ASN A 241 -10.07 -19.96 8.55
N CYS A 242 -9.04 -20.69 8.09
CA CYS A 242 -8.42 -21.75 8.85
C CYS A 242 -7.80 -21.19 10.14
N TRP A 243 -7.66 -22.03 11.18
CA TRP A 243 -7.31 -21.69 12.55
C TRP A 243 -6.28 -20.58 12.72
N TRP A 244 -5.12 -20.75 12.08
CA TRP A 244 -3.99 -19.84 12.28
C TRP A 244 -4.16 -18.46 11.63
N PHE A 245 -5.11 -18.32 10.72
CA PHE A 245 -5.44 -17.08 10.02
C PHE A 245 -6.79 -16.50 10.45
N GLY A 246 -7.50 -17.20 11.37
CA GLY A 246 -8.79 -16.75 11.90
C GLY A 246 -8.68 -15.73 13.02
N GLY A 247 -9.78 -15.03 13.28
CA GLY A 247 -9.92 -14.05 14.35
C GLY A 247 -9.19 -12.73 14.12
N GLY A 248 -9.33 -11.81 15.05
CA GLY A 248 -8.70 -10.48 14.97
C GLY A 248 -9.10 -9.72 13.72
N THR A 249 -8.12 -9.38 12.88
CA THR A 249 -8.37 -8.67 11.60
C THR A 249 -8.96 -9.55 10.50
N GLY A 250 -8.96 -10.86 10.67
CA GLY A 250 -9.54 -11.82 9.73
C GLY A 250 -10.97 -12.22 10.07
N ALA A 251 -11.52 -13.14 9.26
CA ALA A 251 -12.81 -13.79 9.53
C ALA A 251 -12.70 -14.81 10.68
N PRO A 252 -13.81 -15.27 11.28
CA PRO A 252 -13.81 -16.29 12.32
C PRO A 252 -13.13 -17.59 11.87
N ALA A 253 -12.51 -18.28 12.85
CA ALA A 253 -11.90 -19.58 12.60
C ALA A 253 -12.95 -20.65 12.28
N LEU A 254 -12.73 -21.41 11.19
CA LEU A 254 -13.62 -22.48 10.73
C LEU A 254 -13.87 -23.53 11.82
N GLU A 255 -12.85 -23.86 12.58
CA GLU A 255 -12.91 -24.90 13.61
C GLU A 255 -13.90 -24.53 14.73
N LEU A 256 -13.99 -23.24 15.08
CA LEU A 256 -14.99 -22.76 16.05
C LEU A 256 -16.41 -22.83 15.46
N VAL A 257 -16.56 -22.51 14.19
CA VAL A 257 -17.84 -22.66 13.46
C VAL A 257 -18.23 -24.13 13.39
N TYR A 258 -17.27 -25.04 13.13
CA TYR A 258 -17.51 -26.47 13.10
C TYR A 258 -18.01 -27.00 14.45
N LEU A 259 -17.41 -26.60 15.57
CA LEU A 259 -17.84 -27.01 16.91
C LEU A 259 -19.28 -26.56 17.21
N PHE A 260 -19.62 -25.33 16.88
CA PHE A 260 -20.99 -24.83 17.05
C PHE A 260 -22.00 -25.58 16.19
N CYS A 261 -21.68 -25.81 14.91
CA CYS A 261 -22.53 -26.60 14.00
C CYS A 261 -22.72 -28.02 14.49
N LYS A 262 -21.67 -28.67 15.02
CA LYS A 262 -21.73 -30.01 15.61
C LYS A 262 -22.72 -30.08 16.77
N LYS A 263 -22.74 -29.07 17.67
CA LYS A 263 -23.72 -28.96 18.77
C LYS A 263 -25.16 -28.79 18.26
N LEU A 264 -25.35 -28.12 17.11
CA LEU A 264 -26.66 -27.94 16.48
C LEU A 264 -27.10 -29.11 15.57
N GLY A 265 -26.24 -30.10 15.32
CA GLY A 265 -26.51 -31.17 14.36
C GLY A 265 -26.54 -30.69 12.90
N ILE A 266 -25.84 -29.58 12.60
CA ILE A 266 -25.66 -29.04 11.25
C ILE A 266 -24.36 -29.63 10.68
N GLU A 267 -24.44 -30.19 9.47
CA GLU A 267 -23.27 -30.64 8.74
C GLU A 267 -22.51 -29.45 8.13
N VAL A 268 -21.18 -29.43 8.32
CA VAL A 268 -20.31 -28.41 7.70
C VAL A 268 -19.80 -28.94 6.37
N GLY A 269 -20.01 -28.19 5.32
CA GLY A 269 -19.61 -28.54 3.95
C GLY A 269 -18.11 -28.33 3.71
N ALA A 270 -17.29 -28.98 4.55
CA ALA A 270 -15.82 -29.02 4.43
C ALA A 270 -15.27 -30.31 5.04
N ASN A 271 -14.22 -30.87 4.43
CA ASN A 271 -13.51 -32.02 4.98
C ASN A 271 -12.53 -31.56 6.05
N MET A 272 -12.90 -31.69 7.31
CA MET A 272 -12.10 -31.23 8.45
C MET A 272 -10.77 -31.99 8.61
N GLU A 273 -10.62 -33.21 8.07
CA GLU A 273 -9.33 -33.91 8.05
C GLU A 273 -8.32 -33.20 7.12
N ALA A 274 -8.79 -32.75 5.97
CA ALA A 274 -7.97 -31.95 5.06
C ALA A 274 -7.66 -30.57 5.67
N VAL A 275 -8.62 -29.93 6.32
CA VAL A 275 -8.43 -28.65 7.04
C VAL A 275 -7.36 -28.81 8.14
N ALA A 276 -7.37 -29.90 8.89
CA ALA A 276 -6.35 -30.17 9.89
C ALA A 276 -4.93 -30.25 9.27
N LYS A 277 -4.78 -30.85 8.09
CA LYS A 277 -3.51 -30.91 7.36
C LYS A 277 -3.09 -29.53 6.82
N ILE A 278 -4.03 -28.74 6.32
CA ILE A 278 -3.80 -27.33 5.92
C ILE A 278 -3.25 -26.55 7.11
N ASN A 279 -3.83 -26.71 8.29
CA ASN A 279 -3.38 -26.03 9.51
C ASN A 279 -1.96 -26.41 9.96
N VAL A 280 -1.49 -27.62 9.66
CA VAL A 280 -0.09 -27.98 9.93
C VAL A 280 0.86 -27.05 9.17
N GLU A 281 0.62 -26.84 7.87
CA GLU A 281 1.42 -25.95 7.04
C GLU A 281 1.23 -24.48 7.43
N LEU A 282 -0.02 -24.03 7.63
CA LEU A 282 -0.34 -22.65 7.95
C LEU A 282 0.28 -22.16 9.25
N LYS A 283 0.54 -23.06 10.21
CA LYS A 283 1.22 -22.70 11.47
C LYS A 283 2.62 -22.16 11.21
N ASP A 284 3.38 -22.87 10.39
CA ASP A 284 4.75 -22.48 10.06
C ASP A 284 4.77 -21.29 9.10
N ILE A 285 3.88 -21.27 8.10
CA ILE A 285 3.70 -20.12 7.19
C ILE A 285 3.36 -18.85 7.95
N ARG A 286 2.49 -18.93 8.97
CA ARG A 286 2.17 -17.76 9.82
C ARG A 286 3.40 -17.20 10.50
N LYS A 287 4.25 -18.03 11.09
CA LYS A 287 5.50 -17.59 11.74
C LYS A 287 6.46 -16.96 10.73
N GLU A 288 6.61 -17.57 9.56
CA GLU A 288 7.42 -17.04 8.46
C GLU A 288 6.93 -15.64 8.05
N LEU A 289 5.61 -15.47 7.92
CA LEU A 289 4.98 -14.20 7.57
C LEU A 289 5.11 -13.15 8.68
N GLU A 290 4.91 -13.53 9.94
CA GLU A 290 5.09 -12.62 11.08
C GLU A 290 6.53 -12.10 11.15
N LEU A 291 7.51 -12.98 10.96
CA LEU A 291 8.90 -12.62 10.95
C LEU A 291 9.25 -11.72 9.76
N SER A 292 8.81 -12.06 8.55
CA SER A 292 9.13 -11.31 7.34
C SER A 292 8.42 -9.94 7.24
N VAL A 293 7.19 -9.84 7.76
CA VAL A 293 6.37 -8.62 7.65
C VAL A 293 6.59 -7.69 8.84
N PHE A 294 6.71 -8.24 10.06
CA PHE A 294 6.73 -7.45 11.30
C PHE A 294 8.06 -7.52 12.05
N GLY A 295 9.02 -8.34 11.59
CA GLY A 295 10.32 -8.50 12.23
C GLY A 295 10.31 -9.31 13.54
N ALA A 296 9.13 -9.79 14.00
CA ALA A 296 8.99 -10.57 15.22
C ALA A 296 7.77 -11.47 15.17
N GLU A 297 7.87 -12.65 15.80
CA GLU A 297 6.72 -13.54 16.00
C GLU A 297 5.76 -12.93 17.04
N LYS A 298 4.45 -13.03 16.77
CA LYS A 298 3.39 -12.66 17.71
C LYS A 298 2.90 -13.90 18.47
N PRO A 299 2.29 -13.75 19.66
CA PRO A 299 1.66 -14.85 20.35
C PRO A 299 0.63 -15.55 19.46
N LEU A 300 0.74 -16.87 19.34
CA LEU A 300 -0.20 -17.69 18.57
C LEU A 300 -1.39 -18.08 19.46
N PRO A 301 -2.58 -18.28 18.86
CA PRO A 301 -3.67 -18.98 19.54
C PRO A 301 -3.22 -20.37 20.01
N LYS A 302 -3.85 -20.91 21.04
CA LYS A 302 -3.63 -22.28 21.49
C LYS A 302 -3.93 -23.23 20.32
N ALA A 303 -3.04 -24.17 20.04
CA ALA A 303 -3.29 -25.17 19.02
C ALA A 303 -4.51 -26.02 19.41
N PHE A 304 -5.38 -26.28 18.45
CA PHE A 304 -6.57 -27.12 18.65
C PHE A 304 -6.99 -27.76 17.34
N ASN A 305 -7.28 -29.06 17.41
CA ASN A 305 -7.83 -29.83 16.29
C ASN A 305 -9.15 -30.49 16.74
N PRO A 306 -10.31 -30.02 16.23
CA PRO A 306 -11.62 -30.51 16.69
C PRO A 306 -11.91 -31.97 16.38
N LEU A 307 -11.04 -32.66 15.63
CA LEU A 307 -11.18 -34.09 15.31
C LEU A 307 -10.41 -35.00 16.26
N THR A 308 -9.27 -34.54 16.79
CA THR A 308 -8.36 -35.38 17.61
C THR A 308 -8.29 -34.91 19.06
N ASP A 309 -8.51 -33.64 19.32
CA ASP A 309 -8.42 -33.10 20.66
C ASP A 309 -9.78 -33.16 21.35
N GLU A 310 -9.80 -33.46 22.62
CA GLU A 310 -10.98 -33.37 23.45
C GLU A 310 -11.34 -31.87 23.59
N THR A 311 -12.60 -31.52 23.34
CA THR A 311 -13.08 -30.15 23.56
C THR A 311 -12.96 -29.83 25.04
N PRO A 312 -12.21 -28.78 25.44
CA PRO A 312 -12.06 -28.42 26.85
C PRO A 312 -13.44 -28.18 27.51
N ALA A 313 -13.62 -28.68 28.71
CA ALA A 313 -14.92 -28.61 29.43
C ALA A 313 -15.46 -27.17 29.54
N GLU A 314 -14.59 -26.19 29.72
CA GLU A 314 -14.97 -24.77 29.72
C GLU A 314 -15.52 -24.32 28.36
N VAL A 315 -14.86 -24.69 27.26
CA VAL A 315 -15.29 -24.37 25.89
C VAL A 315 -16.59 -25.10 25.55
N ASP A 316 -16.73 -26.37 25.98
CA ASP A 316 -17.94 -27.14 25.77
C ASP A 316 -19.15 -26.51 26.47
N ALA A 317 -18.98 -26.05 27.70
CA ALA A 317 -20.01 -25.32 28.44
C ALA A 317 -20.34 -23.96 27.79
N LEU A 318 -19.34 -23.24 27.25
CA LEU A 318 -19.57 -22.00 26.51
C LEU A 318 -20.31 -22.24 25.20
N LEU A 319 -20.02 -23.31 24.47
CA LEU A 319 -20.76 -23.72 23.27
C LEU A 319 -22.23 -24.04 23.60
N ASP A 320 -22.49 -24.74 24.71
CA ASP A 320 -23.87 -25.01 25.15
C ASP A 320 -24.62 -23.70 25.48
N ARG A 321 -23.93 -22.73 26.09
CA ARG A 321 -24.49 -21.38 26.30
C ARG A 321 -24.78 -20.68 24.99
N CYS A 322 -23.86 -20.75 23.99
CA CYS A 322 -24.07 -20.19 22.66
C CYS A 322 -25.30 -20.81 22.00
N VAL A 323 -25.45 -22.14 22.03
CA VAL A 323 -26.58 -22.85 21.42
C VAL A 323 -27.89 -22.43 22.08
N LYS A 324 -27.95 -22.41 23.42
CA LYS A 324 -29.14 -21.98 24.16
C LYS A 324 -29.49 -20.52 23.85
N ALA A 325 -28.51 -19.62 23.91
CA ALA A 325 -28.70 -18.21 23.64
C ALA A 325 -29.21 -17.97 22.20
N ALA A 326 -28.66 -18.69 21.22
CA ALA A 326 -29.09 -18.60 19.85
C ALA A 326 -30.54 -19.10 19.63
N GLN A 327 -30.95 -20.17 20.32
CA GLN A 327 -32.32 -20.72 20.28
C GLN A 327 -33.33 -19.78 20.95
N GLU A 328 -32.92 -19.07 22.00
CA GLU A 328 -33.75 -18.12 22.75
C GLU A 328 -33.68 -16.71 22.15
N GLU A 329 -32.93 -16.51 21.07
CA GLU A 329 -32.63 -15.19 20.47
C GLU A 329 -32.02 -14.19 21.48
N ASN A 330 -31.32 -14.69 22.47
CA ASN A 330 -30.57 -13.89 23.44
C ASN A 330 -29.17 -13.54 22.87
N TRP A 331 -29.16 -12.53 22.02
CA TRP A 331 -27.97 -12.16 21.22
C TRP A 331 -26.81 -11.60 22.05
N ASP A 332 -27.08 -10.96 23.19
CA ASP A 332 -26.05 -10.44 24.09
C ASP A 332 -25.32 -11.58 24.80
N GLU A 333 -26.06 -12.61 25.24
CA GLU A 333 -25.47 -13.80 25.82
C GLU A 333 -24.67 -14.61 24.78
N LEU A 334 -25.20 -14.71 23.55
CA LEU A 334 -24.48 -15.36 22.45
C LEU A 334 -23.16 -14.66 22.17
N LEU A 335 -23.15 -13.34 22.12
CA LEU A 335 -21.93 -12.54 21.92
C LEU A 335 -20.95 -12.75 23.07
N THR A 336 -21.41 -12.66 24.31
CA THR A 336 -20.58 -12.82 25.49
C THR A 336 -19.92 -14.22 25.55
N ALA A 337 -20.68 -15.26 25.28
CA ALA A 337 -20.18 -16.63 25.31
C ALA A 337 -19.22 -16.90 24.14
N SER A 338 -19.49 -16.38 22.93
CA SER A 338 -18.58 -16.55 21.77
C SER A 338 -17.25 -15.81 21.95
N GLN A 339 -17.25 -14.61 22.52
CA GLN A 339 -16.02 -13.89 22.88
C GLN A 339 -15.20 -14.62 23.94
N ALA A 340 -15.86 -15.27 24.90
CA ALA A 340 -15.18 -16.08 25.91
C ALA A 340 -14.49 -17.32 25.27
N ILE A 341 -15.08 -17.93 24.24
CA ILE A 341 -14.46 -19.01 23.47
C ILE A 341 -13.19 -18.52 22.76
N GLU A 342 -13.27 -17.39 22.05
CA GLU A 342 -12.10 -16.80 21.38
C GLU A 342 -10.99 -16.46 22.39
N ALA A 343 -11.34 -15.86 23.54
CA ALA A 343 -10.41 -15.55 24.62
C ALA A 343 -9.74 -16.80 25.21
N TYR A 344 -10.49 -17.88 25.41
CA TYR A 344 -9.94 -19.16 25.90
C TYR A 344 -8.81 -19.67 25.01
N PHE A 345 -9.00 -19.62 23.70
CA PHE A 345 -7.98 -20.05 22.73
C PHE A 345 -6.88 -19.01 22.50
N GLY A 346 -7.02 -17.80 23.02
CA GLY A 346 -6.01 -16.75 22.86
C GLY A 346 -6.06 -16.05 21.51
N PHE A 347 -7.23 -16.00 20.87
CA PHE A 347 -7.46 -15.11 19.73
C PHE A 347 -7.39 -13.65 20.17
N PRO A 348 -7.07 -12.71 19.26
CA PRO A 348 -6.99 -11.29 19.60
C PRO A 348 -8.25 -10.78 20.28
N ALA A 349 -8.09 -10.06 21.38
CA ALA A 349 -9.19 -9.43 22.09
C ALA A 349 -9.88 -8.35 21.23
N PRO A 350 -11.19 -8.07 21.47
CA PRO A 350 -11.91 -6.99 20.80
C PRO A 350 -11.19 -5.65 20.92
N ASN A 351 -11.02 -4.96 19.80
CA ASN A 351 -10.43 -3.62 19.78
C ASN A 351 -11.53 -2.57 20.03
N LYS A 352 -11.58 -2.08 21.27
CA LYS A 352 -12.56 -1.08 21.69
C LYS A 352 -12.49 0.23 20.91
N LEU A 353 -11.29 0.70 20.56
CA LEU A 353 -11.14 1.95 19.80
C LEU A 353 -11.75 1.83 18.41
N VAL A 354 -11.54 0.69 17.74
CA VAL A 354 -12.14 0.39 16.45
C VAL A 354 -13.65 0.25 16.56
N GLN A 355 -14.14 -0.42 17.60
CA GLN A 355 -15.56 -0.60 17.88
C GLN A 355 -16.25 0.74 18.16
N ASP A 356 -15.67 1.59 19.00
CA ASP A 356 -16.26 2.87 19.40
C ASP A 356 -16.26 3.89 18.26
N ALA A 357 -15.21 3.90 17.43
CA ALA A 357 -15.10 4.75 16.25
C ALA A 357 -15.84 4.20 15.02
N GLU A 358 -16.34 2.96 15.07
CA GLU A 358 -17.08 2.30 13.99
C GLU A 358 -16.34 2.27 12.64
N ILE A 359 -15.02 2.01 12.71
CA ILE A 359 -14.13 1.98 11.55
C ILE A 359 -13.54 0.58 11.30
N PRO A 360 -13.08 0.27 10.06
CA PRO A 360 -12.35 -0.97 9.81
C PRO A 360 -11.03 -1.05 10.59
N GLY A 361 -10.72 -2.24 11.13
CA GLY A 361 -9.45 -2.47 11.83
C GLY A 361 -8.22 -2.17 10.97
N GLY A 362 -8.28 -2.49 9.67
CA GLY A 362 -7.21 -2.16 8.71
C GLY A 362 -7.03 -0.66 8.49
N MET A 363 -8.10 0.14 8.52
CA MET A 363 -8.04 1.60 8.47
C MET A 363 -7.29 2.14 9.69
N TYR A 364 -7.69 1.73 10.89
CA TYR A 364 -7.05 2.12 12.14
C TYR A 364 -5.56 1.78 12.14
N SER A 365 -5.20 0.53 11.83
CA SER A 365 -3.81 0.09 11.81
C SER A 365 -2.94 0.87 10.82
N ASN A 366 -3.49 1.20 9.64
CA ASN A 366 -2.80 2.02 8.66
C ASN A 366 -2.59 3.45 9.16
N MET A 367 -3.61 4.08 9.76
CA MET A 367 -3.49 5.44 10.33
C MET A 367 -2.41 5.49 11.43
N VAL A 368 -2.46 4.53 12.37
CA VAL A 368 -1.46 4.45 13.46
C VAL A 368 -0.05 4.26 12.92
N ALA A 369 0.15 3.30 12.01
CA ALA A 369 1.48 3.02 11.46
C ALA A 369 2.08 4.22 10.74
N GLN A 370 1.27 4.93 9.96
CA GLN A 370 1.70 6.07 9.18
C GLN A 370 1.98 7.29 10.06
N LEU A 371 1.08 7.61 11.00
CA LEU A 371 1.29 8.72 11.93
C LEU A 371 2.53 8.49 12.80
N LYS A 372 2.79 7.23 13.19
CA LYS A 372 4.02 6.86 13.89
C LYS A 372 5.27 7.08 13.03
N GLN A 373 5.23 6.67 11.76
CA GLN A 373 6.33 6.89 10.82
C GLN A 373 6.63 8.39 10.62
N LEU A 374 5.60 9.23 10.73
CA LEU A 374 5.70 10.69 10.55
C LEU A 374 5.95 11.44 11.87
N GLY A 375 6.05 10.74 13.02
CA GLY A 375 6.19 11.38 14.34
C GLY A 375 5.02 12.27 14.74
N ALA A 376 3.82 11.96 14.25
CA ALA A 376 2.60 12.76 14.42
C ALA A 376 1.48 12.00 15.13
N GLU A 377 1.83 11.07 16.02
CA GLU A 377 0.86 10.23 16.76
C GLU A 377 -0.10 11.04 17.63
N ASP A 378 0.29 12.22 18.04
CA ASP A 378 -0.50 13.14 18.87
C ASP A 378 -1.79 13.60 18.19
N ILE A 379 -1.87 13.59 16.88
CA ILE A 379 -3.09 13.98 16.13
C ILE A 379 -4.10 12.83 15.94
N LEU A 380 -3.70 11.57 16.22
CA LEU A 380 -4.57 10.41 16.03
C LEU A 380 -5.92 10.52 16.76
N PRO A 381 -5.99 10.92 18.06
CA PRO A 381 -7.27 11.04 18.75
C PRO A 381 -8.21 12.03 18.05
N ARG A 382 -7.68 13.20 17.65
CA ARG A 382 -8.49 14.21 16.97
C ARG A 382 -8.92 13.77 15.58
N ALA A 383 -8.05 13.11 14.82
CA ALA A 383 -8.41 12.54 13.52
C ALA A 383 -9.55 11.50 13.64
N MET A 384 -9.52 10.66 14.69
CA MET A 384 -10.59 9.70 14.98
C MET A 384 -11.94 10.40 15.25
N GLU A 385 -11.95 11.49 16.03
CA GLU A 385 -13.15 12.28 16.29
C GLU A 385 -13.69 12.98 15.03
N LEU A 386 -12.85 13.27 14.06
CA LEU A 386 -13.23 13.93 12.80
C LEU A 386 -13.74 12.95 11.73
N ILE A 387 -13.58 11.64 11.91
CA ILE A 387 -14.10 10.65 10.95
C ILE A 387 -15.62 10.80 10.73
N PRO A 388 -16.49 10.84 11.77
CA PRO A 388 -17.92 10.99 11.60
C PRO A 388 -18.34 12.25 10.82
N PRO A 389 -17.89 13.46 11.16
CA PRO A 389 -18.29 14.66 10.42
C PRO A 389 -17.74 14.70 9.00
N VAL A 390 -16.49 14.21 8.76
CA VAL A 390 -15.94 14.11 7.39
C VAL A 390 -16.73 13.12 6.56
N ARG A 391 -17.10 11.97 7.13
CA ARG A 391 -17.92 10.95 6.48
C ARG A 391 -19.31 11.48 6.13
N LEU A 392 -19.95 12.21 7.04
CA LEU A 392 -21.25 12.83 6.79
C LEU A 392 -21.17 13.83 5.63
N ALA A 393 -20.18 14.74 5.68
CA ALA A 393 -19.98 15.74 4.63
C ALA A 393 -19.72 15.11 3.24
N ALA A 394 -19.08 13.94 3.22
CA ALA A 394 -18.80 13.15 2.01
C ALA A 394 -20.00 12.26 1.56
N GLY A 395 -21.19 12.41 2.10
CA GLY A 395 -22.37 11.67 1.69
C GLY A 395 -22.51 10.27 2.31
N LEU A 396 -21.98 10.06 3.51
CA LEU A 396 -22.02 8.81 4.27
C LEU A 396 -21.52 7.57 3.51
N PRO A 397 -20.36 7.60 2.86
CA PRO A 397 -19.86 6.40 2.20
C PRO A 397 -19.67 5.26 3.22
N PRO A 398 -19.99 3.99 2.87
CA PRO A 398 -19.59 2.85 3.66
C PRO A 398 -18.07 2.86 3.88
N LEU A 399 -17.61 2.50 5.09
CA LEU A 399 -16.19 2.45 5.40
C LEU A 399 -15.58 1.10 4.96
N VAL A 400 -15.41 0.96 3.65
CA VAL A 400 -14.76 -0.17 2.97
C VAL A 400 -13.64 0.38 2.08
N THR A 401 -12.75 -0.46 1.56
CA THR A 401 -11.71 0.00 0.63
C THR A 401 -12.33 0.39 -0.73
N PRO A 402 -12.06 1.59 -1.32
CA PRO A 402 -11.10 2.59 -0.85
C PRO A 402 -11.68 3.68 0.08
N THR A 403 -12.99 3.79 0.24
CA THR A 403 -13.66 4.90 0.93
C THR A 403 -13.22 5.08 2.39
N SER A 404 -12.90 3.99 3.10
CA SER A 404 -12.35 4.08 4.45
C SER A 404 -11.00 4.79 4.48
N GLN A 405 -10.15 4.55 3.48
CA GLN A 405 -8.85 5.23 3.36
C GLN A 405 -9.04 6.70 2.99
N ILE A 406 -9.94 7.00 2.05
CA ILE A 406 -10.26 8.36 1.61
C ILE A 406 -10.76 9.22 2.78
N VAL A 407 -11.73 8.69 3.54
CA VAL A 407 -12.30 9.39 4.70
C VAL A 407 -11.27 9.53 5.82
N GLY A 408 -10.47 8.48 6.08
CA GLY A 408 -9.43 8.50 7.11
C GLY A 408 -8.33 9.50 6.80
N ALA A 409 -7.82 9.51 5.57
CA ALA A 409 -6.82 10.47 5.14
C ALA A 409 -7.34 11.91 5.24
N GLN A 410 -8.59 12.15 4.85
CA GLN A 410 -9.16 13.49 4.96
C GLN A 410 -9.40 13.91 6.41
N ALA A 411 -9.76 12.98 7.29
CA ALA A 411 -9.89 13.28 8.72
C ALA A 411 -8.55 13.67 9.34
N VAL A 412 -7.46 12.97 8.97
CA VAL A 412 -6.09 13.34 9.35
C VAL A 412 -5.73 14.73 8.82
N ASN A 413 -6.00 15.01 7.54
CA ASN A 413 -5.75 16.34 6.95
C ASN A 413 -6.50 17.45 7.69
N CYS A 414 -7.77 17.22 8.04
CA CYS A 414 -8.54 18.19 8.82
C CYS A 414 -7.98 18.39 10.23
N ALA A 415 -7.53 17.33 10.91
CA ALA A 415 -6.89 17.44 12.23
C ALA A 415 -5.57 18.22 12.17
N MET A 416 -4.80 18.03 11.09
CA MET A 416 -3.58 18.79 10.84
C MET A 416 -3.88 20.27 10.54
N ASP A 417 -4.92 20.55 9.74
CA ASP A 417 -5.36 21.91 9.47
C ASP A 417 -5.75 22.64 10.77
N GLU A 418 -6.53 21.99 11.65
CA GLU A 418 -6.91 22.54 12.95
C GLU A 418 -5.67 22.80 13.83
N LYS A 419 -4.73 21.85 13.91
CA LYS A 419 -3.49 21.98 14.69
C LYS A 419 -2.64 23.17 14.19
N ALA A 420 -2.64 23.42 12.89
CA ALA A 420 -1.95 24.54 12.26
C ALA A 420 -2.76 25.85 12.26
N GLY A 421 -3.94 25.91 12.88
CA GLY A 421 -4.80 27.09 12.92
C GLY A 421 -5.48 27.40 11.56
N ARG A 422 -5.53 26.45 10.65
CA ARG A 422 -6.18 26.58 9.33
C ARG A 422 -7.64 26.11 9.39
N ALA A 423 -8.44 26.55 8.43
CA ALA A 423 -9.81 26.05 8.30
C ALA A 423 -9.84 24.60 7.85
N MET A 424 -10.78 23.80 8.36
CA MET A 424 -11.01 22.43 7.87
C MET A 424 -11.18 22.38 6.35
N TYR A 425 -10.61 21.35 5.73
CA TYR A 425 -10.57 21.14 4.29
C TYR A 425 -9.71 22.16 3.53
N THR A 426 -8.75 22.84 4.19
CA THR A 426 -7.68 23.57 3.50
C THR A 426 -6.84 22.58 2.72
N ASN A 427 -6.43 21.49 3.36
CA ASN A 427 -5.75 20.37 2.72
C ASN A 427 -6.76 19.29 2.33
N LYS A 428 -6.76 18.94 1.04
CA LYS A 428 -7.70 17.98 0.45
C LYS A 428 -6.93 16.94 -0.36
N SER A 429 -7.16 15.65 -0.10
CA SER A 429 -6.62 14.62 -0.98
C SER A 429 -7.36 14.60 -2.33
N ALA A 430 -6.65 14.29 -3.41
CA ALA A 430 -7.25 14.16 -4.74
C ALA A 430 -8.41 13.14 -4.74
N GLN A 431 -8.26 12.06 -3.99
CA GLN A 431 -9.26 11.02 -3.86
C GLN A 431 -10.50 11.52 -3.11
N PHE A 432 -10.35 12.37 -2.08
CA PHE A 432 -11.48 12.99 -1.41
C PHE A 432 -12.22 13.98 -2.33
N VAL A 433 -11.46 14.78 -3.09
CA VAL A 433 -12.04 15.65 -4.13
C VAL A 433 -12.80 14.81 -5.15
N GLY A 434 -12.23 13.69 -5.65
CA GLY A 434 -12.87 12.77 -6.56
C GLY A 434 -14.15 12.16 -6.00
N LEU A 435 -14.15 11.76 -4.71
CA LEU A 435 -15.34 11.26 -4.03
C LEU A 435 -16.47 12.31 -3.99
N VAL A 436 -16.15 13.53 -3.57
CA VAL A 436 -17.12 14.63 -3.49
C VAL A 436 -17.60 15.08 -4.88
N LYS A 437 -16.76 14.99 -5.88
CA LYS A 437 -17.07 15.27 -7.29
C LYS A 437 -18.06 14.26 -7.87
N GLY A 438 -17.99 12.97 -7.44
CA GLY A 438 -18.81 11.86 -7.94
C GLY A 438 -18.06 10.85 -8.81
N ASP A 439 -16.71 10.87 -8.84
CA ASP A 439 -15.91 9.95 -9.66
C ASP A 439 -16.08 8.48 -9.25
N TYR A 440 -16.43 8.21 -7.99
CA TYR A 440 -16.63 6.87 -7.46
C TYR A 440 -18.09 6.34 -7.58
N GLY A 441 -19.03 7.18 -8.04
CA GLY A 441 -20.45 6.87 -8.12
C GLY A 441 -21.28 7.66 -7.12
N ARG A 442 -22.57 7.27 -6.98
CA ARG A 442 -23.52 7.95 -6.12
C ARG A 442 -23.36 7.54 -4.66
N THR A 443 -23.18 8.53 -3.80
CA THR A 443 -23.11 8.35 -2.35
C THR A 443 -24.47 7.99 -1.74
N PRO A 444 -24.52 7.27 -0.61
CA PRO A 444 -25.78 6.94 0.09
C PRO A 444 -26.65 8.14 0.42
N VAL A 445 -26.01 9.26 0.80
CA VAL A 445 -26.68 10.56 1.03
C VAL A 445 -26.13 11.57 0.03
N LYS A 446 -27.04 12.41 -0.52
CA LYS A 446 -26.64 13.45 -1.46
C LYS A 446 -25.72 14.47 -0.77
N ILE A 447 -24.53 14.68 -1.34
CA ILE A 447 -23.60 15.72 -0.89
C ILE A 447 -24.19 17.08 -1.19
N SER A 448 -24.14 18.01 -0.21
CA SER A 448 -24.66 19.36 -0.40
C SER A 448 -23.89 20.11 -1.50
N GLU A 449 -24.61 20.93 -2.26
CA GLU A 449 -24.02 21.71 -3.35
C GLU A 449 -22.98 22.69 -2.84
N ASP A 450 -23.22 23.31 -1.68
CA ASP A 450 -22.28 24.25 -1.06
C ASP A 450 -21.00 23.54 -0.60
N PHE A 451 -21.09 22.31 -0.07
CA PHE A 451 -19.92 21.54 0.29
C PHE A 451 -19.14 21.09 -0.95
N ARG A 452 -19.87 20.69 -2.02
CA ARG A 452 -19.22 20.35 -3.30
C ARG A 452 -18.49 21.55 -3.90
N GLU A 453 -19.10 22.75 -3.86
CA GLU A 453 -18.46 23.97 -4.30
C GLU A 453 -17.20 24.30 -3.49
N LYS A 454 -17.25 24.13 -2.16
CA LYS A 454 -16.09 24.31 -1.25
C LYS A 454 -14.95 23.35 -1.59
N ILE A 455 -15.23 22.07 -1.92
CA ILE A 455 -14.21 21.05 -2.15
C ILE A 455 -13.71 21.06 -3.60
N CYS A 456 -14.63 21.14 -4.58
CA CYS A 456 -14.36 20.92 -6.00
C CYS A 456 -14.36 22.23 -6.83
N GLY A 457 -14.84 23.36 -6.28
CA GLY A 457 -14.98 24.63 -7.03
C GLY A 457 -16.21 24.70 -7.95
N PHE A 458 -17.14 23.74 -7.85
CA PHE A 458 -18.40 23.71 -8.60
C PHE A 458 -19.50 22.99 -7.81
N ARG A 459 -20.75 23.24 -8.15
CA ARG A 459 -21.93 22.76 -7.38
C ARG A 459 -22.52 21.44 -7.88
N GLU A 460 -22.37 21.14 -9.18
CA GLU A 460 -22.98 19.97 -9.80
C GLU A 460 -22.14 18.72 -9.55
N GLU A 461 -22.82 17.58 -9.44
CA GLU A 461 -22.16 16.28 -9.47
C GLU A 461 -21.62 16.02 -10.86
N ARG A 462 -20.36 15.60 -10.97
CA ARG A 462 -19.68 15.31 -12.23
C ARG A 462 -19.06 13.91 -12.15
N PRO A 463 -19.86 12.86 -12.44
CA PRO A 463 -19.38 11.49 -12.43
C PRO A 463 -18.22 11.28 -13.40
N TYR A 464 -17.41 10.29 -13.11
CA TYR A 464 -16.31 9.89 -13.99
C TYR A 464 -16.85 9.50 -15.39
N ASP A 465 -16.30 10.13 -16.41
CA ASP A 465 -16.66 9.89 -17.80
C ASP A 465 -15.73 8.85 -18.42
N THR A 466 -16.18 7.59 -18.46
CA THR A 466 -15.40 6.48 -19.03
C THR A 466 -15.11 6.64 -20.53
N SER A 467 -15.82 7.53 -21.25
CA SER A 467 -15.52 7.81 -22.66
C SER A 467 -14.18 8.52 -22.84
N LYS A 468 -13.67 9.15 -21.79
CA LYS A 468 -12.37 9.83 -21.77
C LYS A 468 -11.23 8.94 -21.29
N TYR A 469 -11.52 7.69 -20.99
CA TYR A 469 -10.50 6.74 -20.58
C TYR A 469 -9.45 6.58 -21.68
N GLN A 470 -8.18 6.63 -21.29
CA GLN A 470 -7.06 6.41 -22.20
C GLN A 470 -6.35 5.13 -21.77
N LYS A 471 -6.18 4.20 -22.73
CA LYS A 471 -5.40 2.98 -22.50
C LYS A 471 -3.97 3.31 -22.13
N GLN A 472 -3.42 2.51 -21.26
CA GLN A 472 -2.02 2.65 -20.84
C GLN A 472 -1.06 2.41 -22.02
N PRO A 473 0.03 3.18 -22.12
CA PRO A 473 1.02 2.97 -23.17
C PRO A 473 1.71 1.61 -23.03
N ASN A 474 1.87 0.92 -24.15
CA ASN A 474 2.58 -0.35 -24.25
C ASN A 474 3.86 -0.18 -25.12
N PRO A 475 4.97 0.35 -24.55
CA PRO A 475 6.19 0.63 -25.30
C PRO A 475 6.99 -0.64 -25.60
N THR A 476 7.86 -0.54 -26.61
CA THR A 476 8.90 -1.52 -26.90
C THR A 476 10.07 -1.33 -25.95
N LEU A 477 10.61 -2.42 -25.39
CA LEU A 477 11.74 -2.45 -24.49
C LEU A 477 13.02 -2.80 -25.25
N GLU A 478 13.81 -1.81 -25.64
CA GLU A 478 15.07 -2.03 -26.36
C GLU A 478 16.07 -2.83 -25.52
N GLU A 479 16.12 -2.58 -24.21
CA GLU A 479 16.94 -3.28 -23.22
C GLU A 479 16.54 -4.75 -22.96
N ALA A 480 15.39 -5.17 -23.51
CA ALA A 480 14.91 -6.55 -23.46
C ALA A 480 14.85 -7.19 -24.86
N GLY A 481 15.67 -6.71 -25.79
CA GLY A 481 15.75 -7.25 -27.16
C GLY A 481 14.67 -6.75 -28.11
N GLY A 482 13.99 -5.64 -27.79
CA GLY A 482 12.98 -5.02 -28.64
C GLY A 482 11.60 -5.69 -28.57
N VAL A 483 11.27 -6.35 -27.46
CA VAL A 483 9.92 -6.90 -27.21
C VAL A 483 8.99 -5.83 -26.65
N LEU A 484 7.68 -6.01 -26.83
CA LEU A 484 6.68 -5.14 -26.19
C LEU A 484 6.68 -5.36 -24.66
N LEU A 485 6.40 -4.30 -23.92
CA LEU A 485 6.25 -4.36 -22.45
C LEU A 485 5.17 -5.37 -22.06
N ALA A 486 4.02 -5.36 -22.74
CA ALA A 486 2.96 -6.36 -22.64
C ALA A 486 2.82 -7.09 -23.98
N GLU A 487 3.00 -8.42 -24.01
CA GLU A 487 2.98 -9.25 -25.21
C GLU A 487 1.66 -10.01 -25.39
N ASN A 488 0.77 -9.94 -24.41
CA ASN A 488 -0.53 -10.62 -24.43
C ASN A 488 -1.57 -9.85 -23.62
N GLU A 489 -2.84 -10.17 -23.82
CA GLU A 489 -3.95 -9.47 -23.19
C GLU A 489 -3.92 -9.50 -21.64
N LYS A 490 -3.44 -10.58 -21.03
CA LYS A 490 -3.31 -10.64 -19.56
C LYS A 490 -2.27 -9.64 -19.05
N GLU A 491 -1.17 -9.46 -19.76
CA GLU A 491 -0.16 -8.46 -19.43
C GLU A 491 -0.67 -7.03 -19.69
N GLU A 492 -1.43 -6.82 -20.80
CA GLU A 492 -2.09 -5.53 -21.06
C GLU A 492 -3.07 -5.18 -19.93
N LEU A 493 -3.88 -6.15 -19.48
CA LEU A 493 -4.79 -5.95 -18.37
C LEU A 493 -4.06 -5.61 -17.05
N LEU A 494 -2.86 -6.15 -16.82
CA LEU A 494 -2.06 -5.73 -15.65
C LEU A 494 -1.61 -4.27 -15.78
N LEU A 495 -1.21 -3.82 -16.98
CA LEU A 495 -0.86 -2.41 -17.22
C LEU A 495 -2.07 -1.50 -16.99
N GLU A 496 -3.26 -1.88 -17.46
CA GLU A 496 -4.47 -1.09 -17.24
C GLU A 496 -4.87 -0.99 -15.78
N LEU A 497 -4.77 -2.10 -15.03
CA LEU A 497 -5.20 -2.17 -13.63
C LEU A 497 -4.18 -1.58 -12.65
N PHE A 498 -2.89 -1.69 -12.95
CA PHE A 498 -1.78 -1.35 -12.06
C PHE A 498 -0.63 -0.66 -12.82
N PRO A 499 -0.84 0.50 -13.46
CA PRO A 499 0.09 1.07 -14.44
C PRO A 499 1.54 1.13 -13.99
N LEU A 500 1.80 1.67 -12.80
CA LEU A 500 3.16 1.84 -12.26
C LEU A 500 3.80 0.50 -11.88
N VAL A 501 3.06 -0.33 -11.14
CA VAL A 501 3.57 -1.61 -10.63
C VAL A 501 3.78 -2.61 -11.75
N ALA A 502 2.79 -2.74 -12.64
CA ALA A 502 2.87 -3.67 -13.76
C ALA A 502 3.97 -3.26 -14.75
N LYS A 503 4.17 -1.96 -15.01
CA LYS A 503 5.27 -1.47 -15.86
C LYS A 503 6.62 -1.94 -15.31
N THR A 504 6.89 -1.71 -14.03
CA THR A 504 8.14 -2.12 -13.39
C THR A 504 8.31 -3.64 -13.39
N TYR A 505 7.26 -4.36 -12.99
CA TYR A 505 7.26 -5.82 -12.94
C TYR A 505 7.48 -6.44 -14.33
N LEU A 506 6.70 -6.06 -15.33
CA LEU A 506 6.80 -6.60 -16.69
C LEU A 506 8.15 -6.28 -17.32
N ALA A 507 8.65 -5.05 -17.17
CA ALA A 507 9.98 -4.70 -17.64
C ALA A 507 11.06 -5.57 -16.99
N GLY A 508 10.97 -5.80 -15.67
CA GLY A 508 11.89 -6.66 -14.93
C GLY A 508 11.92 -8.10 -15.46
N ILE A 509 10.76 -8.73 -15.62
CA ILE A 509 10.69 -10.11 -16.12
C ILE A 509 11.14 -10.24 -17.59
N LYS A 510 10.82 -9.24 -18.45
CA LYS A 510 11.28 -9.24 -19.85
C LYS A 510 12.80 -9.09 -19.93
N LYS A 511 13.40 -8.19 -19.13
CA LYS A 511 14.87 -8.04 -19.04
C LYS A 511 15.54 -9.33 -18.57
N ALA A 512 15.01 -9.96 -17.51
CA ALA A 512 15.53 -11.23 -16.99
C ALA A 512 15.47 -12.34 -18.05
N ALA A 513 14.32 -12.51 -18.71
CA ALA A 513 14.16 -13.49 -19.76
C ALA A 513 15.09 -13.24 -20.98
N TYR A 514 15.33 -11.97 -21.33
CA TYR A 514 16.28 -11.61 -22.39
C TYR A 514 17.72 -11.92 -21.96
N ALA A 515 18.09 -11.61 -20.73
CA ALA A 515 19.42 -11.93 -20.20
C ALA A 515 19.69 -13.44 -20.20
N GLU A 516 18.71 -14.28 -19.87
CA GLU A 516 18.82 -15.74 -19.97
C GLU A 516 19.00 -16.20 -21.42
N LYS A 517 18.25 -15.63 -22.37
CA LYS A 517 18.40 -15.94 -23.81
C LYS A 517 19.79 -15.57 -24.32
N VAL A 518 20.30 -14.39 -23.94
CA VAL A 518 21.65 -13.94 -24.29
C VAL A 518 22.73 -14.79 -23.65
N ALA A 519 22.52 -15.28 -22.41
CA ALA A 519 23.44 -16.20 -21.75
C ALA A 519 23.48 -17.57 -22.47
N ALA A 520 22.35 -18.04 -22.97
CA ALA A 520 22.25 -19.28 -23.76
C ALA A 520 22.77 -19.13 -25.19
N ASP A 521 22.59 -17.98 -25.81
CA ASP A 521 23.06 -17.66 -27.17
C ASP A 521 23.69 -16.25 -27.21
N PRO A 522 25.02 -16.16 -27.02
CA PRO A 522 25.71 -14.88 -27.03
C PRO A 522 25.63 -14.12 -28.36
N SER A 523 25.22 -14.77 -29.48
CA SER A 523 25.03 -14.09 -30.78
C SER A 523 23.81 -13.15 -30.76
N LEU A 524 22.89 -13.31 -29.78
CA LEU A 524 21.74 -12.44 -29.56
C LEU A 524 22.10 -11.10 -28.88
N LYS A 525 23.32 -10.97 -28.35
CA LYS A 525 23.82 -9.65 -27.94
C LYS A 525 23.82 -8.76 -29.17
N LYS A 526 22.86 -7.81 -29.27
CA LYS A 526 23.08 -6.63 -30.10
C LYS A 526 24.36 -6.02 -29.54
N GLU A 527 25.48 -6.14 -30.26
CA GLU A 527 26.68 -5.37 -30.03
C GLU A 527 26.31 -3.89 -30.23
N GLU A 528 25.93 -3.22 -29.17
CA GLU A 528 26.39 -1.85 -28.99
C GLU A 528 27.89 -1.98 -28.71
N ALA A 529 28.65 -2.14 -29.79
CA ALA A 529 30.08 -1.95 -29.73
C ALA A 529 30.31 -0.51 -29.27
N ILE A 530 30.66 -0.35 -28.01
CA ILE A 530 31.34 0.86 -27.58
C ILE A 530 32.67 0.82 -28.31
N VAL A 531 32.70 1.42 -29.51
CA VAL A 531 33.98 1.81 -30.14
C VAL A 531 34.48 2.92 -29.23
N ALA A 532 35.25 2.51 -28.21
CA ALA A 532 35.90 3.44 -27.29
C ALA A 532 36.73 4.40 -28.13
N GLN A 533 36.29 5.64 -28.23
CA GLN A 533 37.09 6.69 -28.83
C GLN A 533 38.30 6.97 -27.90
N PRO A 534 39.46 7.40 -28.43
CA PRO A 534 40.58 7.74 -27.57
C PRO A 534 40.14 8.74 -26.50
N ILE A 535 40.44 8.43 -25.23
CA ILE A 535 40.10 9.28 -24.09
C ILE A 535 40.83 10.60 -24.25
N THR A 536 40.12 11.70 -24.36
CA THR A 536 40.64 13.05 -24.55
C THR A 536 40.03 14.06 -23.59
N GLY A 537 39.03 13.64 -22.77
CA GLY A 537 38.30 14.43 -21.78
C GLY A 537 38.65 14.02 -20.35
N ASP A 538 38.00 14.67 -19.41
CA ASP A 538 38.09 14.32 -17.99
C ASP A 538 37.37 13.01 -17.71
N THR A 539 37.88 12.20 -16.78
CA THR A 539 37.35 10.87 -16.52
C THR A 539 36.81 10.76 -15.09
N ILE A 540 35.61 10.17 -14.96
CA ILE A 540 35.03 9.79 -13.67
C ILE A 540 35.46 8.34 -13.40
N LEU A 541 36.10 8.11 -12.26
CA LEU A 541 36.71 6.84 -11.89
C LEU A 541 35.87 6.13 -10.81
N ALA A 542 35.97 4.79 -10.75
CA ALA A 542 35.44 4.01 -9.66
C ALA A 542 36.29 4.22 -8.39
N PRO A 543 35.76 4.70 -7.27
CA PRO A 543 36.53 4.94 -6.05
C PRO A 543 36.98 3.63 -5.35
N LEU A 544 36.35 2.51 -5.67
CA LEU A 544 36.59 1.19 -5.10
C LEU A 544 36.15 0.10 -6.08
N PRO A 545 36.68 -1.14 -5.95
CA PRO A 545 36.26 -2.23 -6.83
C PRO A 545 34.83 -2.65 -6.49
N GLY A 546 33.99 -2.77 -7.53
CA GLY A 546 32.59 -3.10 -7.35
C GLY A 546 31.90 -3.47 -8.66
N ARG A 547 30.64 -3.87 -8.56
CA ARG A 547 29.76 -4.15 -9.71
C ARG A 547 28.90 -2.92 -9.98
N VAL A 548 28.83 -2.46 -11.22
CA VAL A 548 27.94 -1.39 -11.64
C VAL A 548 26.50 -1.87 -11.55
N ILE A 549 25.68 -1.25 -10.67
CA ILE A 549 24.27 -1.59 -10.53
C ILE A 549 23.44 -0.74 -11.46
N GLU A 550 23.71 0.56 -11.52
CA GLU A 550 22.92 1.53 -12.25
C GLU A 550 23.81 2.62 -12.86
N LEU A 551 23.48 3.05 -14.08
CA LEU A 551 24.03 4.22 -14.74
C LEU A 551 22.97 5.29 -14.83
N LYS A 552 23.12 6.39 -14.07
CA LYS A 552 22.11 7.47 -13.96
C LYS A 552 22.20 8.53 -15.06
N VAL A 553 23.15 8.39 -15.99
CA VAL A 553 23.37 9.32 -17.10
C VAL A 553 23.56 8.57 -18.41
N LYS A 554 23.33 9.24 -19.52
CA LYS A 554 23.49 8.72 -20.89
C LYS A 554 24.52 9.56 -21.64
N VAL A 555 25.09 8.98 -22.68
CA VAL A 555 25.98 9.71 -23.61
C VAL A 555 25.21 10.90 -24.20
N GLY A 556 25.79 12.08 -24.08
CA GLY A 556 25.20 13.33 -24.51
C GLY A 556 24.52 14.13 -23.41
N ASP A 557 24.30 13.58 -22.22
CA ASP A 557 23.74 14.32 -21.08
C ASP A 557 24.73 15.38 -20.57
N THR A 558 24.21 16.48 -20.09
CA THR A 558 25.01 17.51 -19.41
C THR A 558 24.97 17.24 -17.91
N ILE A 559 26.12 17.09 -17.29
CA ILE A 559 26.26 16.80 -15.86
C ILE A 559 26.93 17.94 -15.12
N ALA A 560 26.60 18.09 -13.85
CA ALA A 560 27.17 19.05 -12.92
C ALA A 560 28.18 18.38 -11.96
N VAL A 561 29.06 19.17 -11.36
CA VAL A 561 29.91 18.72 -10.27
C VAL A 561 29.05 18.29 -9.08
N GLY A 562 29.32 17.11 -8.50
CA GLY A 562 28.54 16.53 -7.41
C GLY A 562 27.29 15.74 -7.86
N GLN A 563 26.94 15.79 -9.15
CA GLN A 563 25.82 15.00 -9.67
C GLN A 563 26.15 13.51 -9.62
N GLU A 564 25.22 12.70 -9.11
CA GLU A 564 25.32 11.24 -9.13
C GLU A 564 25.18 10.73 -10.57
N VAL A 565 26.17 9.91 -10.99
CA VAL A 565 26.27 9.42 -12.38
C VAL A 565 26.19 7.90 -12.50
N ALA A 566 26.50 7.17 -11.43
CA ALA A 566 26.42 5.73 -11.38
C ALA A 566 26.29 5.22 -9.94
N VAL A 567 25.83 3.98 -9.77
CA VAL A 567 25.82 3.26 -8.49
C VAL A 567 26.64 1.97 -8.63
N LEU A 568 27.57 1.75 -7.70
CA LEU A 568 28.40 0.54 -7.62
C LEU A 568 28.00 -0.29 -6.39
N GLU A 569 27.81 -1.59 -6.55
CA GLU A 569 27.74 -2.54 -5.44
C GLU A 569 29.17 -3.00 -5.07
N ALA A 570 29.60 -2.68 -3.86
CA ALA A 570 30.84 -3.17 -3.30
C ALA A 570 30.61 -3.69 -1.88
N MET A 571 31.11 -4.88 -1.55
CA MET A 571 30.94 -5.52 -0.23
C MET A 571 29.47 -5.66 0.20
N LYS A 572 28.52 -5.86 -0.76
CA LYS A 572 27.06 -5.92 -0.55
C LYS A 572 26.45 -4.58 -0.08
N MET A 573 27.08 -3.47 -0.37
CA MET A 573 26.58 -2.12 -0.14
C MET A 573 26.58 -1.35 -1.45
N GLU A 574 25.55 -0.52 -1.64
CA GLU A 574 25.45 0.37 -2.79
C GLU A 574 26.24 1.65 -2.50
N ASN A 575 27.08 2.05 -3.46
CA ASN A 575 27.92 3.23 -3.37
C ASN A 575 27.63 4.13 -4.57
N SER A 576 27.15 5.33 -4.30
CA SER A 576 26.90 6.36 -5.31
C SER A 576 28.19 6.95 -5.83
N ILE A 577 28.32 7.01 -7.16
CA ILE A 577 29.44 7.66 -7.84
C ILE A 577 28.96 9.01 -8.34
N THR A 578 29.60 10.06 -7.84
CA THR A 578 29.30 11.44 -8.24
C THR A 578 30.38 11.97 -9.20
N SER A 579 29.96 12.91 -10.06
CA SER A 579 30.89 13.53 -11.01
C SER A 579 31.73 14.60 -10.34
N ASP A 580 33.05 14.52 -10.51
CA ASP A 580 33.96 15.59 -10.13
C ASP A 580 34.03 16.73 -11.19
N TYR A 581 33.32 16.56 -12.31
CA TYR A 581 33.41 17.44 -13.48
C TYR A 581 32.02 17.92 -13.93
N ALA A 582 31.91 19.16 -14.38
CA ALA A 582 30.77 19.65 -15.10
C ALA A 582 31.07 19.62 -16.61
N GLY A 583 30.14 19.08 -17.39
CA GLY A 583 30.33 18.99 -18.85
C GLY A 583 29.31 18.05 -19.49
N LYS A 584 29.54 17.71 -20.76
CA LYS A 584 28.70 16.78 -21.49
C LYS A 584 29.30 15.36 -21.42
N VAL A 585 28.52 14.36 -21.09
CA VAL A 585 28.96 12.95 -21.12
C VAL A 585 29.33 12.61 -22.56
N LYS A 586 30.61 12.37 -22.81
CA LYS A 586 31.15 12.05 -24.12
C LYS A 586 31.02 10.56 -24.42
N GLN A 587 31.40 9.72 -23.50
CA GLN A 587 31.22 8.28 -23.57
C GLN A 587 31.12 7.66 -22.18
N ILE A 588 30.42 6.53 -22.08
CA ILE A 588 30.31 5.69 -20.90
C ILE A 588 31.06 4.40 -21.21
N LEU A 589 32.05 4.07 -20.39
CA LEU A 589 33.01 2.99 -20.66
C LEU A 589 32.69 1.68 -19.94
N VAL A 590 31.58 1.66 -19.21
CA VAL A 590 31.07 0.50 -18.46
C VAL A 590 29.58 0.33 -18.71
N LYS A 591 29.06 -0.85 -18.45
CA LYS A 591 27.62 -1.16 -18.49
C LYS A 591 27.14 -1.61 -17.11
N GLU A 592 25.83 -1.50 -16.89
CA GLU A 592 25.20 -2.12 -15.72
C GLU A 592 25.46 -3.63 -15.72
N GLY A 593 25.94 -4.13 -14.59
CA GLY A 593 26.40 -5.51 -14.44
C GLY A 593 27.89 -5.74 -14.56
N ASP A 594 28.66 -4.79 -15.11
CA ASP A 594 30.12 -4.89 -15.23
C ASP A 594 30.80 -4.80 -13.86
N THR A 595 31.91 -5.51 -13.71
CA THR A 595 32.76 -5.38 -12.54
C THR A 595 33.92 -4.44 -12.86
N VAL A 596 34.07 -3.38 -12.10
CA VAL A 596 35.15 -2.40 -12.22
C VAL A 596 36.13 -2.54 -11.07
N GLN A 597 37.40 -2.27 -11.36
CA GLN A 597 38.43 -2.17 -10.33
C GLN A 597 38.50 -0.76 -9.76
N ALA A 598 39.10 -0.57 -8.59
CA ALA A 598 39.40 0.76 -8.09
C ALA A 598 40.18 1.55 -9.16
N GLU A 599 39.84 2.84 -9.33
CA GLU A 599 40.39 3.73 -10.37
C GLU A 599 40.01 3.33 -11.82
N GLY A 600 39.14 2.34 -12.01
CA GLY A 600 38.59 2.00 -13.33
C GLY A 600 37.74 3.16 -13.87
N ILE A 601 37.92 3.51 -15.16
CA ILE A 601 37.20 4.62 -15.79
C ILE A 601 35.75 4.18 -16.06
N ILE A 602 34.80 4.96 -15.55
CA ILE A 602 33.34 4.72 -15.74
C ILE A 602 32.81 5.59 -16.89
N ILE A 603 33.08 6.89 -16.84
CA ILE A 603 32.56 7.89 -17.77
C ILE A 603 33.64 8.85 -18.20
N GLU A 604 33.63 9.26 -19.47
CA GLU A 604 34.41 10.37 -20.00
C GLU A 604 33.51 11.59 -20.24
N VAL A 605 33.94 12.75 -19.76
CA VAL A 605 33.21 14.02 -19.85
C VAL A 605 33.92 14.93 -20.82
N GLU A 606 33.20 15.50 -21.79
CA GLU A 606 33.75 16.47 -22.73
C GLU A 606 33.78 17.85 -22.05
N ASN A 607 35.00 18.43 -21.96
CA ASN A 607 35.17 19.76 -21.39
C ASN A 607 34.45 20.81 -22.24
N SER A 608 33.40 21.41 -21.74
CA SER A 608 32.98 22.73 -22.19
C SER A 608 34.04 23.74 -21.67
N LYS A 609 34.75 24.40 -22.58
CA LYS A 609 35.72 25.41 -22.21
C LYS A 609 35.21 26.30 -21.10
N ALA A 610 35.90 26.19 -19.96
CA ALA A 610 36.03 27.16 -18.89
C ALA A 610 34.79 27.99 -18.51
N GLN A 611 34.09 27.56 -17.46
CA GLN A 611 34.01 28.46 -16.33
C GLN A 611 34.38 27.67 -15.08
N ALA A 612 35.57 27.96 -14.59
CA ALA A 612 36.13 27.47 -13.36
C ALA A 612 35.19 27.88 -12.21
N GLY A 613 34.60 26.90 -11.60
CA GLY A 613 33.80 26.99 -10.38
C GLY A 613 33.96 25.70 -9.58
N ALA A 614 35.10 25.03 -9.68
CA ALA A 614 35.52 24.13 -8.62
C ALA A 614 35.71 25.01 -7.39
N ALA A 615 34.85 24.90 -6.39
CA ALA A 615 35.22 25.33 -5.07
C ALA A 615 36.50 24.57 -4.76
N LYS A 616 37.65 25.25 -4.87
CA LYS A 616 38.92 24.75 -4.40
C LYS A 616 38.67 24.32 -2.96
N ARG A 617 38.67 22.99 -2.70
CA ARG A 617 38.94 22.49 -1.36
C ARG A 617 40.24 23.15 -0.96
N MET A 618 40.20 24.04 0.01
CA MET A 618 41.43 24.64 0.52
C MET A 618 42.25 23.51 1.11
N PRO A 619 43.57 23.49 0.90
CA PRO A 619 44.42 22.49 1.52
C PRO A 619 44.16 22.51 3.02
N VAL A 620 43.98 21.33 3.61
CA VAL A 620 43.78 21.16 5.04
C VAL A 620 45.04 21.67 5.72
N THR A 621 44.97 22.80 6.42
CA THR A 621 46.10 23.45 7.07
C THR A 621 45.90 23.62 8.58
N GLY A 622 44.71 23.26 9.08
CA GLY A 622 44.28 23.39 10.46
C GLY A 622 44.23 22.07 11.22
N LYS A 623 43.69 22.14 12.45
CA LYS A 623 43.44 20.97 13.30
C LYS A 623 42.24 20.20 12.72
N THR A 624 42.34 18.86 12.62
CA THR A 624 41.31 18.03 11.99
C THR A 624 40.64 17.11 13.01
N ILE A 625 39.34 16.96 12.89
CA ILE A 625 38.54 15.94 13.58
C ILE A 625 38.35 14.80 12.58
N VAL A 626 38.78 13.61 13.00
CA VAL A 626 38.77 12.40 12.15
C VAL A 626 37.77 11.36 12.67
N ALA A 627 37.31 10.48 11.79
CA ALA A 627 36.49 9.33 12.16
C ALA A 627 37.33 8.29 12.94
N PRO A 628 36.96 7.92 14.18
CA PRO A 628 37.74 6.96 14.98
C PRO A 628 37.64 5.52 14.46
N LEU A 629 36.65 5.23 13.62
CA LEU A 629 36.38 3.91 13.04
C LEU A 629 35.60 4.07 11.72
N PRO A 630 35.65 3.07 10.81
CA PRO A 630 34.91 3.14 9.57
C PRO A 630 33.40 3.13 9.84
N GLY A 631 32.65 4.03 9.21
CA GLY A 631 31.22 4.13 9.41
C GLY A 631 30.55 5.14 8.47
N ARG A 632 29.24 5.25 8.56
CA ARG A 632 28.44 6.20 7.81
C ARG A 632 28.16 7.44 8.66
N VAL A 633 28.36 8.63 8.14
CA VAL A 633 27.98 9.88 8.82
C VAL A 633 26.46 10.00 8.84
N ILE A 634 25.87 10.04 10.04
CA ILE A 634 24.43 10.20 10.22
C ILE A 634 24.05 11.67 10.23
N GLU A 635 24.76 12.46 11.05
CA GLU A 635 24.39 13.87 11.29
C GLU A 635 25.61 14.67 11.72
N PHE A 636 25.73 15.92 11.26
CA PHE A 636 26.61 16.92 11.83
C PHE A 636 25.88 17.81 12.83
N LYS A 637 26.38 17.89 14.07
CA LYS A 637 25.83 18.74 15.14
C LYS A 637 26.36 20.19 15.06
N VAL A 638 27.24 20.49 14.11
CA VAL A 638 27.88 21.79 13.90
C VAL A 638 27.88 22.16 12.42
N LYS A 639 27.94 23.47 12.16
CA LYS A 639 28.03 24.04 10.80
C LYS A 639 29.31 24.83 10.65
N VAL A 640 29.72 25.09 9.40
CA VAL A 640 30.86 25.96 9.10
C VAL A 640 30.65 27.34 9.74
N GLY A 641 31.63 27.83 10.47
CA GLY A 641 31.57 29.05 11.26
C GLY A 641 31.20 28.88 12.73
N ASP A 642 30.67 27.74 13.14
CA ASP A 642 30.31 27.48 14.54
C ASP A 642 31.56 27.42 15.44
N LYS A 643 31.40 27.92 16.67
CA LYS A 643 32.41 27.79 17.70
C LYS A 643 32.26 26.44 18.40
N VAL A 644 33.33 25.68 18.46
CA VAL A 644 33.38 24.34 19.04
C VAL A 644 34.28 24.34 20.28
N ALA A 645 33.84 23.70 21.34
CA ALA A 645 34.62 23.47 22.57
C ALA A 645 35.33 22.11 22.54
N LEU A 646 36.37 21.95 23.30
CA LEU A 646 37.02 20.66 23.54
C LEU A 646 36.02 19.67 24.13
N GLY A 647 35.89 18.47 23.56
CA GLY A 647 34.95 17.44 24.02
C GLY A 647 33.48 17.65 23.56
N GLN A 648 33.20 18.72 22.80
CA GLN A 648 31.86 18.94 22.25
C GLN A 648 31.54 17.91 21.14
N GLU A 649 30.36 17.32 21.19
CA GLU A 649 29.85 16.46 20.11
C GLU A 649 29.66 17.27 18.83
N VAL A 650 30.25 16.80 17.72
CA VAL A 650 30.25 17.49 16.43
C VAL A 650 29.63 16.69 15.29
N ALA A 651 29.58 15.37 15.42
CA ALA A 651 28.93 14.49 14.45
C ALA A 651 28.51 13.17 15.09
N ILE A 652 27.60 12.46 14.44
CA ILE A 652 27.22 11.08 14.76
C ILE A 652 27.60 10.19 13.58
N LEU A 653 28.32 9.09 13.87
CA LEU A 653 28.74 8.09 12.92
C LEU A 653 28.10 6.75 13.23
N GLU A 654 27.39 6.14 12.28
CA GLU A 654 26.91 4.77 12.38
C GLU A 654 28.02 3.79 11.99
N ALA A 655 28.42 2.95 12.94
CA ALA A 655 29.37 1.87 12.69
C ALA A 655 28.94 0.59 13.39
N MET A 656 28.99 -0.54 12.71
CA MET A 656 28.54 -1.85 13.22
C MET A 656 27.10 -1.86 13.73
N LYS A 657 26.19 -1.09 13.09
CA LYS A 657 24.78 -0.90 13.50
C LYS A 657 24.61 -0.23 14.88
N MET A 658 25.60 0.53 15.31
CA MET A 658 25.55 1.35 16.53
C MET A 658 25.92 2.80 16.17
N GLU A 659 25.21 3.74 16.78
CA GLU A 659 25.52 5.17 16.67
C GLU A 659 26.69 5.52 17.59
N ASN A 660 27.71 6.18 17.04
CA ASN A 660 28.89 6.61 17.76
C ASN A 660 29.01 8.14 17.67
N SER A 661 29.01 8.79 18.81
CA SER A 661 29.22 10.23 18.91
C SER A 661 30.67 10.58 18.65
N ILE A 662 30.92 11.49 17.73
CA ILE A 662 32.24 12.06 17.43
C ILE A 662 32.34 13.38 18.17
N THR A 663 33.37 13.49 19.03
CA THR A 663 33.62 14.69 19.81
C THR A 663 34.85 15.42 19.28
N SER A 664 34.88 16.74 19.46
CA SER A 664 36.04 17.55 19.03
C SER A 664 37.20 17.45 20.02
N ASP A 665 38.37 17.07 19.49
CA ASP A 665 39.63 17.10 20.24
C ASP A 665 40.23 18.51 20.34
N TYR A 666 39.58 19.52 19.78
CA TYR A 666 40.07 20.89 19.71
C TYR A 666 38.98 21.91 20.01
N ALA A 667 39.35 23.00 20.66
CA ALA A 667 38.53 24.20 20.74
C ALA A 667 38.89 25.16 19.60
N GLY A 668 37.88 25.79 18.95
CA GLY A 668 38.12 26.69 17.82
C GLY A 668 36.82 26.96 17.05
N TYR A 669 36.93 27.28 15.77
CA TYR A 669 35.80 27.50 14.85
C TYR A 669 35.85 26.49 13.72
N VAL A 670 34.70 25.97 13.32
CA VAL A 670 34.59 25.06 12.16
C VAL A 670 34.94 25.84 10.89
N LYS A 671 36.07 25.51 10.30
CA LYS A 671 36.55 26.15 9.05
C LYS A 671 35.90 25.55 7.82
N GLN A 672 35.84 24.21 7.75
CA GLN A 672 35.12 23.48 6.72
C GLN A 672 34.72 22.09 7.21
N ILE A 673 33.66 21.55 6.64
CA ILE A 673 33.20 20.16 6.78
C ILE A 673 33.55 19.46 5.47
N LEU A 674 34.30 18.36 5.56
CA LEU A 674 34.96 17.72 4.43
C LEU A 674 34.22 16.53 3.84
N VAL A 675 33.13 16.10 4.51
CA VAL A 675 32.26 15.00 4.10
C VAL A 675 30.81 15.42 4.34
N SER A 676 29.87 14.75 3.69
CA SER A 676 28.43 15.04 3.82
C SER A 676 27.73 14.01 4.72
N GLU A 677 26.57 14.36 5.26
CA GLU A 677 25.68 13.40 5.89
C GLU A 677 25.28 12.33 4.86
N GLY A 678 25.38 11.07 5.29
CA GLY A 678 25.16 9.92 4.41
C GLY A 678 26.45 9.32 3.84
N ASP A 679 27.57 10.04 3.85
CA ASP A 679 28.86 9.55 3.35
C ASP A 679 29.42 8.45 4.24
N THR A 680 30.07 7.47 3.62
CA THR A 680 30.83 6.43 4.34
C THR A 680 32.28 6.86 4.45
N VAL A 681 32.81 6.90 5.67
CA VAL A 681 34.18 7.29 5.97
C VAL A 681 34.98 6.10 6.51
N GLN A 682 36.27 6.10 6.22
CA GLN A 682 37.21 5.12 6.79
C GLN A 682 37.73 5.60 8.15
N ALA A 683 38.33 4.69 8.93
CA ALA A 683 39.08 5.10 10.12
C ALA A 683 40.13 6.14 9.73
N ASP A 684 40.30 7.15 10.59
CA ASP A 684 41.19 8.30 10.38
C ASP A 684 40.77 9.22 9.20
N GLY A 685 39.62 8.99 8.56
CA GLY A 685 39.07 9.88 7.55
C GLY A 685 38.70 11.26 8.15
N VAL A 686 39.17 12.34 7.53
CA VAL A 686 38.96 13.70 8.03
C VAL A 686 37.51 14.13 7.81
N LEU A 687 36.83 14.49 8.89
CA LEU A 687 35.43 14.94 8.88
C LEU A 687 35.29 16.47 8.86
N ILE A 688 36.01 17.14 9.77
CA ILE A 688 35.90 18.58 10.02
C ILE A 688 37.31 19.18 10.20
N GLU A 689 37.51 20.38 9.67
CA GLU A 689 38.71 21.19 9.94
C GLU A 689 38.34 22.33 10.90
N ILE A 690 39.15 22.51 11.95
CA ILE A 690 39.00 23.55 12.98
C ILE A 690 40.10 24.58 12.84
N CYS A 691 39.79 25.89 12.95
CA CYS A 691 40.76 26.98 13.01
C CYS A 691 40.65 27.79 14.31
N ASP A 692 41.70 28.45 14.71
CA ASP A 692 41.78 29.22 15.95
C ASP A 692 41.09 30.60 15.86
N SER A 693 40.88 31.16 14.62
CA SER A 693 40.16 32.42 14.34
C SER A 693 39.59 32.45 12.93
N LEU A 694 38.43 33.09 12.75
CA LEU A 694 37.83 33.39 11.44
C LEU A 694 38.40 34.73 10.96
N GLU A 695 39.40 34.73 10.09
CA GLU A 695 39.77 35.91 9.33
C GLU A 695 38.90 36.02 8.08
N ALA A 696 38.18 37.13 7.95
CA ALA A 696 37.36 37.48 6.80
C ALA A 696 38.23 37.66 5.55
N THR A 697 38.13 36.79 4.58
CA THR A 697 38.56 37.08 3.21
C THR A 697 37.31 37.40 2.39
N GLU A 698 37.14 38.72 2.14
CA GLU A 698 36.26 39.22 1.09
C GLU A 698 36.77 38.73 -0.26
N GLY A 699 35.96 38.01 -0.98
CA GLY A 699 36.17 37.62 -2.36
C GLY A 699 34.80 37.28 -2.95
N GLU A 700 34.17 38.28 -3.58
CA GLU A 700 32.98 38.13 -4.36
C GLU A 700 33.17 37.05 -5.42
N ALA A 701 32.37 35.94 -5.30
CA ALA A 701 32.05 35.11 -6.42
C ALA A 701 30.50 34.95 -6.41
N THR A 702 29.86 35.58 -7.38
CA THR A 702 28.46 35.40 -7.69
C THR A 702 28.18 33.94 -8.01
N CYS A 703 27.68 33.23 -7.03
CA CYS A 703 27.01 31.94 -7.20
C CYS A 703 25.59 32.23 -7.65
N GLU A 704 25.08 31.52 -8.65
CA GLU A 704 23.65 31.50 -8.93
C GLU A 704 22.91 31.23 -7.62
N LYS A 705 21.99 32.10 -7.26
CA LYS A 705 21.26 32.08 -5.99
C LYS A 705 20.68 30.70 -5.77
N CYS A 706 21.10 30.02 -4.70
CA CYS A 706 20.29 28.96 -4.13
C CYS A 706 18.94 29.59 -3.77
N VAL A 707 17.88 29.17 -4.44
CA VAL A 707 16.51 29.63 -4.16
C VAL A 707 16.13 29.11 -2.78
N THR A 708 15.75 30.01 -1.89
CA THR A 708 15.23 29.67 -0.57
C THR A 708 13.76 30.07 -0.49
N ALA A 709 13.04 29.55 0.48
CA ALA A 709 11.63 29.93 0.70
C ALA A 709 11.43 31.45 0.92
N ALA A 710 12.50 32.18 1.23
CA ALA A 710 12.48 33.63 1.40
C ALA A 710 12.59 34.40 0.07
N ASP A 711 12.94 33.75 -1.04
CA ASP A 711 13.16 34.44 -2.34
C ASP A 711 11.85 34.66 -3.14
N GLY A 712 10.74 34.04 -2.71
CA GLY A 712 9.43 34.13 -3.37
C GLY A 712 8.31 33.52 -2.52
N LYS A 713 7.19 33.14 -3.16
CA LYS A 713 6.06 32.50 -2.52
C LYS A 713 6.29 30.97 -2.53
N ALA A 714 6.41 30.38 -1.35
CA ALA A 714 6.62 28.94 -1.22
C ALA A 714 5.30 28.16 -1.39
N VAL A 715 5.31 27.12 -2.19
CA VAL A 715 4.29 26.06 -2.17
C VAL A 715 4.76 25.00 -1.20
N ASN A 716 4.00 24.78 -0.14
CA ASN A 716 4.37 23.91 0.96
C ASN A 716 3.66 22.54 0.87
N ALA A 717 4.25 21.51 1.47
CA ALA A 717 3.61 20.22 1.63
C ALA A 717 2.39 20.36 2.55
N PRO A 718 1.17 20.01 2.11
CA PRO A 718 -0.02 20.12 2.94
C PRO A 718 -0.06 19.09 4.07
N LEU A 719 0.68 18.01 3.92
CA LEU A 719 0.74 16.87 4.84
C LEU A 719 2.08 16.17 4.70
N PRO A 720 2.50 15.42 5.71
CA PRO A 720 3.72 14.62 5.60
C PRO A 720 3.51 13.49 4.59
N GLY A 721 4.51 13.23 3.76
CA GLY A 721 4.43 12.21 2.73
C GLY A 721 5.76 12.02 2.01
N ARG A 722 5.77 11.10 1.03
CA ARG A 722 6.90 10.88 0.15
C ARG A 722 6.63 11.53 -1.21
N VAL A 723 7.59 12.27 -1.75
CA VAL A 723 7.50 12.84 -3.10
C VAL A 723 7.55 11.69 -4.13
N ILE A 724 6.48 11.55 -4.92
CA ILE A 724 6.39 10.51 -5.96
C ILE A 724 6.78 11.06 -7.31
N GLU A 725 6.28 12.26 -7.65
CA GLU A 725 6.49 12.88 -8.96
C GLU A 725 6.53 14.39 -8.84
N ILE A 726 7.46 15.03 -9.55
CA ILE A 726 7.57 16.47 -9.68
C ILE A 726 7.18 16.87 -11.11
N LYS A 727 6.06 17.58 -11.28
CA LYS A 727 5.44 17.87 -12.58
C LYS A 727 5.90 19.18 -13.23
N VAL A 728 6.74 19.95 -12.55
CA VAL A 728 7.25 21.22 -13.02
C VAL A 728 8.76 21.31 -12.84
N LYS A 729 9.40 22.21 -13.59
CA LYS A 729 10.84 22.48 -13.50
C LYS A 729 11.07 23.95 -13.16
N ALA A 730 12.25 24.25 -12.61
CA ALA A 730 12.68 25.63 -12.43
C ALA A 730 12.65 26.37 -13.79
N GLY A 731 12.00 27.52 -13.82
CA GLY A 731 11.78 28.29 -15.03
C GLY A 731 10.39 28.13 -15.67
N ASP A 732 9.61 27.11 -15.30
CA ASP A 732 8.25 26.94 -15.81
C ASP A 732 7.31 28.00 -15.25
N THR A 733 6.29 28.39 -16.02
CA THR A 733 5.22 29.27 -15.55
C THR A 733 4.03 28.44 -15.13
N VAL A 734 3.57 28.63 -13.89
CA VAL A 734 2.42 27.94 -13.30
C VAL A 734 1.27 28.88 -13.04
N THR A 735 0.05 28.33 -13.06
CA THR A 735 -1.19 29.05 -12.72
C THR A 735 -1.71 28.61 -11.37
N VAL A 736 -2.53 29.43 -10.72
CA VAL A 736 -3.22 29.04 -9.48
C VAL A 736 -4.07 27.79 -9.73
N GLY A 737 -3.93 26.78 -8.87
CA GLY A 737 -4.61 25.49 -9.00
C GLY A 737 -3.93 24.47 -9.93
N GLN A 738 -2.83 24.86 -10.60
CA GLN A 738 -2.06 23.91 -11.41
C GLN A 738 -1.34 22.91 -10.53
N GLU A 739 -1.45 21.64 -10.86
CA GLU A 739 -0.74 20.54 -10.19
C GLU A 739 0.77 20.65 -10.45
N VAL A 740 1.56 20.67 -9.39
CA VAL A 740 3.02 20.86 -9.45
C VAL A 740 3.81 19.68 -8.95
N MET A 741 3.20 18.82 -8.12
CA MET A 741 3.86 17.67 -7.51
C MET A 741 2.85 16.64 -7.03
N ILE A 742 3.26 15.38 -6.90
CA ILE A 742 2.48 14.32 -6.25
C ILE A 742 3.24 13.81 -5.02
N LEU A 743 2.55 13.78 -3.87
CA LEU A 743 3.02 13.16 -2.64
C LEU A 743 2.24 11.88 -2.34
N GLU A 744 2.91 10.79 -1.99
CA GLU A 744 2.27 9.61 -1.41
C GLU A 744 2.14 9.79 0.10
N ALA A 745 0.92 9.77 0.60
CA ALA A 745 0.60 9.74 2.02
C ALA A 745 -0.56 8.78 2.27
N MET A 746 -0.48 7.98 3.33
CA MET A 746 -1.49 6.96 3.67
C MET A 746 -1.77 5.94 2.54
N LYS A 747 -0.72 5.58 1.77
CA LYS A 747 -0.82 4.73 0.57
C LYS A 747 -1.75 5.30 -0.51
N MET A 748 -1.89 6.60 -0.54
CA MET A 748 -2.69 7.34 -1.52
C MET A 748 -1.85 8.45 -2.11
N GLU A 749 -2.01 8.69 -3.39
CA GLU A 749 -1.38 9.80 -4.09
C GLU A 749 -2.16 11.08 -3.82
N ASN A 750 -1.45 12.14 -3.42
CA ASN A 750 -2.02 13.44 -3.13
C ASN A 750 -1.39 14.47 -4.07
N SER A 751 -2.22 15.05 -4.94
CA SER A 751 -1.80 16.11 -5.86
C SER A 751 -1.58 17.40 -5.11
N ILE A 752 -0.40 17.98 -5.26
CA ILE A 752 -0.06 19.29 -4.73
C ILE A 752 -0.23 20.30 -5.85
N SER A 753 -1.13 21.25 -5.65
CA SER A 753 -1.40 22.33 -6.59
C SER A 753 -0.77 23.62 -6.11
N SER A 754 -0.37 24.47 -7.07
CA SER A 754 0.15 25.80 -6.75
C SER A 754 -0.94 26.74 -6.27
N ASP A 755 -0.75 27.35 -5.10
CA ASP A 755 -1.61 28.44 -4.61
C ASP A 755 -1.32 29.78 -5.30
N TYR A 756 -0.28 29.84 -6.12
CA TYR A 756 0.22 31.06 -6.74
C TYR A 756 0.39 30.90 -8.26
N ALA A 757 0.14 31.94 -9.00
CA ALA A 757 0.54 32.04 -10.40
C ALA A 757 1.88 32.78 -10.48
N GLY A 758 2.80 32.30 -11.29
CA GLY A 758 4.11 32.91 -11.49
C GLY A 758 5.13 31.93 -12.07
N LYS A 759 6.38 32.31 -12.06
CA LYS A 759 7.48 31.51 -12.56
C LYS A 759 8.10 30.71 -11.42
N VAL A 760 8.31 29.39 -11.60
CA VAL A 760 9.00 28.54 -10.64
C VAL A 760 10.46 28.99 -10.54
N LEU A 761 10.85 29.53 -9.40
CA LEU A 761 12.22 29.97 -9.12
C LEU A 761 13.14 28.79 -8.80
N GLY A 762 12.62 27.81 -8.06
CA GLY A 762 13.37 26.61 -7.70
C GLY A 762 12.49 25.56 -7.04
N ILE A 763 12.94 24.30 -7.11
CA ILE A 763 12.34 23.14 -6.46
C ILE A 763 13.25 22.76 -5.31
N LEU A 764 12.69 22.59 -4.12
CA LEU A 764 13.44 22.43 -2.87
C LEU A 764 13.51 20.98 -2.38
N VAL A 765 12.89 20.05 -3.12
CA VAL A 765 12.82 18.62 -2.81
C VAL A 765 13.04 17.79 -4.06
N SER A 766 13.38 16.53 -3.90
CA SER A 766 13.56 15.54 -4.97
C SER A 766 12.52 14.44 -4.91
N GLU A 767 12.29 13.76 -6.04
CA GLU A 767 11.47 12.54 -6.06
C GLU A 767 12.10 11.49 -5.15
N GLY A 768 11.27 10.90 -4.29
CA GLY A 768 11.71 9.95 -3.28
C GLY A 768 11.89 10.53 -1.88
N ASP A 769 12.01 11.87 -1.75
CA ASP A 769 12.16 12.53 -0.45
C ASP A 769 10.92 12.37 0.43
N THR A 770 11.14 12.24 1.74
CA THR A 770 10.09 12.31 2.74
C THR A 770 9.99 13.74 3.25
N VAL A 771 8.82 14.36 3.10
CA VAL A 771 8.56 15.73 3.51
C VAL A 771 7.61 15.79 4.70
N GLN A 772 7.77 16.82 5.52
CA GLN A 772 6.89 17.11 6.65
C GLN A 772 5.76 18.06 6.22
N ALA A 773 4.68 18.12 7.02
CA ALA A 773 3.66 19.14 6.80
C ALA A 773 4.29 20.55 6.88
N ASP A 774 3.80 21.44 6.03
CA ASP A 774 4.28 22.84 5.88
C ASP A 774 5.74 22.98 5.40
N GLN A 775 6.41 21.87 5.05
CA GLN A 775 7.74 21.93 4.44
C GLN A 775 7.66 22.56 3.05
N PRO A 776 8.48 23.60 2.73
CA PRO A 776 8.53 24.17 1.40
C PRO A 776 8.99 23.14 0.35
N LEU A 777 8.23 23.01 -0.74
CA LEU A 777 8.48 22.10 -1.84
C LEU A 777 9.10 22.78 -3.05
N LEU A 778 8.57 23.95 -3.42
CA LEU A 778 9.08 24.79 -4.49
C LEU A 778 8.74 26.26 -4.22
N VAL A 779 9.40 27.15 -4.93
CA VAL A 779 9.25 28.61 -4.78
C VAL A 779 8.83 29.23 -6.11
N ILE A 780 7.83 30.11 -6.06
CA ILE A 780 7.25 30.83 -7.20
C ILE A 780 7.51 32.32 -7.02
N GLU A 781 7.84 33.00 -8.13
CA GLU A 781 8.06 34.46 -8.19
C GLU A 781 6.80 35.23 -7.84
#